data_0937e67b5e646449594c1f6a8fc7b42b
#
_entry.id   0937e67b5e646449594c1f6a8fc7b42b
#
_cell.length_a   1.000
_cell.length_b   1.000
_cell.length_c   1.000
_cell.angle_alpha   90.00
_cell.angle_beta   90.00
_cell.angle_gamma   90.00
#
_symmetry.space_group_name_H-M   'P 1'
#
loop_
_entity.id
_entity.type
_entity.pdbx_description
1 polymer ?
#
loop_
_entity_poly.entity_id
_entity_poly.type
_entity_poly.pdbx_seq_one_letter_code
_entity_poly.pdbx_strand_id
1 'polypeptide(L)'
;MRHLDVTAYQSAEKLLPHHRSALVPGGRVRPVWIDGGARFWYRSGTRFVLVDPAAGVRVPAFDHERLAAALATASGQNVDAAALPFAAIQMSGRTVEFAAFGGHWRCALDTYVLEGCEPRPTAAFVETASPDQRHAVFRRDHNLWVRRLADGKEWALTSDGRADHDYATAPDWWQNSVLVRKLGFATMPPAAAWSPDGTRVLTHRTDQRGVRRNHRIEALPADGGPPRLHTQRYAHPGDERVPLAELVVLDIATGAVVRASAEPLPMSVVSPVMTRWAWWAADGGAVYYLSRPREGRSLSLHRLDPGTGHVTTLLTESGATRVEPNQWAEGQAPMVRLLGGGNEVLWYSQRDGWGHLYLYEAGTGALLGQVTSGEWAVREILHVDETDRVVYFTAAGLIPDDPYRRTVCRIGLDGHDLARLTGDDVDHDVMVAPNGAYFVDSASTTATPAVTTVRGWDGRVLVELEHADITRLLATGWTPPERFRVKAADGVTDLYGVLYRPHHFDPAGRYPIVDTPYPGPQTNRVHPTFDPGILGHEAEAMAALGFVVVAVDGRGSPGRDKTFSDASYGNLGDACDQAAALRQLARTRPWMDLDRVGVVGISAGGHQAVRAMLDHPDLYKAGISSCGTHELRHLHAGHAELYHGMPGEADYDRVSNVARADRLAGKLLLIHGGMDPNVLPDHTMRLAERLITLDKDVEMLVIPGAEHLFLGYEHHLYRRRWDFLVRHLMDAEPPQHHITPLVFDADFLAAWF
;
A
#
# COMPACT_ATOMS: atom_id res chain seq x y z
N MET A 1 -16.53 -36.39 15.77
CA MET A 1 -15.78 -35.38 15.01
C MET A 1 -14.42 -35.17 15.71
N ARG A 2 -13.33 -35.11 14.97
CA ARG A 2 -12.00 -34.81 15.53
C ARG A 2 -12.01 -33.37 16.02
N HIS A 3 -11.43 -33.07 17.19
CA HIS A 3 -11.19 -31.70 17.64
C HIS A 3 -9.78 -31.28 17.28
N LEU A 4 -9.62 -30.07 16.74
CA LEU A 4 -8.30 -29.47 16.56
C LEU A 4 -7.80 -28.97 17.91
N ASP A 5 -6.51 -29.18 18.21
CA ASP A 5 -5.91 -28.70 19.45
C ASP A 5 -5.82 -27.16 19.46
N VAL A 6 -6.11 -26.54 20.62
CA VAL A 6 -6.03 -25.10 20.79
C VAL A 6 -4.62 -24.54 20.54
N THR A 7 -3.58 -25.35 20.75
CA THR A 7 -2.19 -24.97 20.49
C THR A 7 -1.94 -24.61 19.03
N ALA A 8 -2.68 -25.19 18.07
CA ALA A 8 -2.60 -24.82 16.66
C ALA A 8 -3.05 -23.37 16.44
N TYR A 9 -4.17 -22.94 17.07
CA TYR A 9 -4.65 -21.55 16.99
C TYR A 9 -3.70 -20.59 17.69
N GLN A 10 -3.15 -20.95 18.86
CA GLN A 10 -2.15 -20.14 19.57
C GLN A 10 -0.86 -19.97 18.74
N SER A 11 -0.45 -20.99 18.01
CA SER A 11 0.70 -20.92 17.10
C SER A 11 0.43 -20.05 15.88
N ALA A 12 -0.76 -20.19 15.29
CA ALA A 12 -1.19 -19.38 14.16
C ALA A 12 -1.30 -17.89 14.53
N GLU A 13 -1.82 -17.56 15.72
CA GLU A 13 -1.95 -16.19 16.20
C GLU A 13 -0.59 -15.47 16.26
N LYS A 14 0.49 -16.16 16.64
CA LYS A 14 1.85 -15.58 16.71
C LYS A 14 2.38 -15.12 15.35
N LEU A 15 1.84 -15.63 14.24
CA LEU A 15 2.26 -15.31 12.88
C LEU A 15 1.43 -14.21 12.24
N LEU A 16 0.36 -13.76 12.88
CA LEU A 16 -0.43 -12.62 12.40
C LEU A 16 0.43 -11.32 12.37
N PRO A 17 0.11 -10.36 11.50
CA PRO A 17 0.95 -9.17 11.23
C PRO A 17 1.45 -8.45 12.49
N HIS A 18 0.61 -8.32 13.49
CA HIS A 18 0.89 -7.58 14.73
C HIS A 18 1.76 -8.36 15.75
N HIS A 19 1.89 -9.68 15.60
CA HIS A 19 2.71 -10.50 16.49
C HIS A 19 4.03 -10.96 15.86
N ARG A 20 4.06 -11.11 14.53
CA ARG A 20 5.19 -11.69 13.80
C ARG A 20 6.50 -10.90 13.97
N SER A 21 6.41 -9.58 14.07
CA SER A 21 7.61 -8.72 14.24
C SER A 21 8.41 -9.06 15.50
N ALA A 22 7.77 -9.54 16.58
CA ALA A 22 8.42 -10.00 17.78
C ALA A 22 9.19 -11.33 17.60
N LEU A 23 8.86 -12.09 16.55
CA LEU A 23 9.53 -13.34 16.19
C LEU A 23 10.75 -13.13 15.30
N VAL A 24 10.91 -11.94 14.71
CA VAL A 24 11.96 -11.59 13.75
C VAL A 24 12.62 -10.25 14.16
N PRO A 25 13.34 -10.20 15.28
CA PRO A 25 14.10 -9.00 15.65
C PRO A 25 15.09 -8.61 14.55
N GLY A 26 15.26 -7.30 14.29
CA GLY A 26 16.13 -6.79 13.23
C GLY A 26 15.58 -6.99 11.81
N GLY A 27 14.38 -7.54 11.65
CA GLY A 27 13.79 -7.82 10.33
C GLY A 27 13.37 -6.59 9.54
N ARG A 28 13.28 -5.43 10.17
CA ARG A 28 12.90 -4.17 9.51
C ARG A 28 13.59 -2.98 10.17
N VAL A 29 14.26 -2.16 9.36
CA VAL A 29 14.80 -0.85 9.75
C VAL A 29 13.90 0.24 9.16
N ARG A 30 13.45 1.16 10.01
CA ARG A 30 12.70 2.36 9.60
C ARG A 30 13.52 3.59 9.96
N PRO A 31 14.23 4.21 9.01
CA PRO A 31 15.02 5.41 9.26
C PRO A 31 14.11 6.58 9.60
N VAL A 32 14.46 7.32 10.65
CA VAL A 32 13.93 8.66 10.91
C VAL A 32 15.05 9.64 10.61
N TRP A 33 14.92 10.31 9.48
CA TRP A 33 15.94 11.20 8.95
C TRP A 33 16.10 12.44 9.80
N ILE A 34 17.33 12.85 10.02
CA ILE A 34 17.71 14.09 10.71
C ILE A 34 18.78 14.84 9.89
N ASP A 35 19.01 16.11 10.21
CA ASP A 35 20.00 16.96 9.56
C ASP A 35 19.85 16.99 8.02
N GLY A 36 18.60 17.09 7.55
CA GLY A 36 18.30 17.11 6.11
C GLY A 36 18.58 15.79 5.40
N GLY A 37 18.67 14.68 6.13
CA GLY A 37 18.97 13.35 5.58
C GLY A 37 20.46 12.97 5.66
N ALA A 38 21.33 13.82 6.23
CA ALA A 38 22.74 13.47 6.40
C ALA A 38 22.94 12.33 7.39
N ARG A 39 22.08 12.24 8.40
CA ARG A 39 22.04 11.18 9.41
C ARG A 39 20.60 10.69 9.61
N PHE A 40 20.47 9.58 10.33
CA PHE A 40 19.17 9.09 10.77
C PHE A 40 19.29 8.31 12.06
N TRP A 41 18.18 8.16 12.75
CA TRP A 41 18.06 7.20 13.83
C TRP A 41 16.98 6.18 13.50
N TYR A 42 17.03 5.03 14.14
CA TYR A 42 15.97 3.99 14.07
C TYR A 42 15.88 3.21 15.38
N ARG A 43 14.83 2.44 15.53
CA ARG A 43 14.68 1.52 16.66
C ARG A 43 15.16 0.11 16.30
N SER A 44 16.14 -0.39 17.06
CA SER A 44 16.52 -1.80 17.08
C SER A 44 15.95 -2.44 18.37
N GLY A 45 14.83 -3.14 18.25
CA GLY A 45 14.03 -3.56 19.39
C GLY A 45 13.55 -2.36 20.22
N THR A 46 14.00 -2.27 21.47
CA THR A 46 13.67 -1.16 22.38
C THR A 46 14.72 -0.05 22.38
N ARG A 47 15.86 -0.23 21.70
CA ARG A 47 16.97 0.71 21.69
C ARG A 47 16.88 1.69 20.53
N PHE A 48 17.31 2.94 20.77
CA PHE A 48 17.49 3.95 19.75
C PHE A 48 18.94 3.93 19.25
N VAL A 49 19.10 3.82 17.93
CA VAL A 49 20.38 3.71 17.23
C VAL A 49 20.52 4.90 16.30
N LEU A 50 21.67 5.60 16.37
CA LEU A 50 22.04 6.68 15.47
C LEU A 50 23.03 6.17 14.42
N VAL A 51 22.82 6.60 13.18
CA VAL A 51 23.68 6.26 12.03
C VAL A 51 24.17 7.53 11.37
N ASP A 52 25.48 7.57 11.15
CA ASP A 52 26.17 8.58 10.36
C ASP A 52 26.87 7.89 9.19
N PRO A 53 26.26 7.85 8.01
CA PRO A 53 26.82 7.17 6.84
C PRO A 53 28.14 7.76 6.35
N ALA A 54 28.31 9.09 6.45
CA ALA A 54 29.54 9.76 6.01
C ALA A 54 30.75 9.39 6.89
N ALA A 55 30.51 9.19 8.19
CA ALA A 55 31.54 8.73 9.12
C ALA A 55 31.68 7.20 9.18
N GLY A 56 30.78 6.45 8.55
CA GLY A 56 30.74 4.99 8.65
C GLY A 56 30.35 4.49 10.05
N VAL A 57 29.51 5.23 10.78
CA VAL A 57 29.26 4.99 12.21
C VAL A 57 27.82 4.55 12.46
N ARG A 58 27.68 3.52 13.31
CA ARG A 58 26.42 3.04 13.92
C ARG A 58 26.62 2.93 15.42
N VAL A 59 25.95 3.75 16.20
CA VAL A 59 26.11 3.84 17.67
C VAL A 59 24.76 4.00 18.35
N PRO A 60 24.64 3.74 19.66
CA PRO A 60 23.46 4.16 20.41
C PRO A 60 23.20 5.66 20.24
N ALA A 61 21.94 6.05 19.99
CA ALA A 61 21.58 7.45 19.79
C ALA A 61 21.93 8.32 21.02
N PHE A 62 21.96 7.68 22.19
CA PHE A 62 22.37 8.25 23.49
C PHE A 62 22.67 7.10 24.47
N ASP A 63 23.22 7.43 25.62
CA ASP A 63 23.38 6.50 26.74
C ASP A 63 22.01 6.27 27.40
N HIS A 64 21.40 5.10 27.14
CA HIS A 64 20.07 4.73 27.62
C HIS A 64 19.98 4.66 29.14
N GLU A 65 21.07 4.24 29.84
CA GLU A 65 21.11 4.14 31.29
C GLU A 65 21.12 5.53 31.93
N ARG A 66 21.95 6.44 31.41
CA ARG A 66 22.00 7.82 31.90
C ARG A 66 20.70 8.56 31.64
N LEU A 67 20.08 8.36 30.46
CA LEU A 67 18.80 9.01 30.16
C LEU A 67 17.68 8.46 31.04
N ALA A 68 17.62 7.14 31.28
CA ALA A 68 16.65 6.52 32.17
C ALA A 68 16.79 7.06 33.61
N ALA A 69 18.04 7.15 34.13
CA ALA A 69 18.29 7.68 35.46
C ALA A 69 17.90 9.16 35.59
N ALA A 70 18.20 9.98 34.58
CA ALA A 70 17.79 11.39 34.54
C ALA A 70 16.26 11.53 34.50
N LEU A 71 15.57 10.73 33.68
CA LEU A 71 14.11 10.74 33.58
C LEU A 71 13.44 10.24 34.88
N ALA A 72 13.99 9.19 35.49
CA ALA A 72 13.50 8.70 36.79
C ALA A 72 13.60 9.78 37.88
N THR A 73 14.74 10.50 37.91
CA THR A 73 14.95 11.61 38.86
C THR A 73 13.97 12.75 38.62
N ALA A 74 13.79 13.16 37.36
CA ALA A 74 12.93 14.32 37.03
C ALA A 74 11.44 14.01 37.14
N SER A 75 11.00 12.79 36.78
CA SER A 75 9.60 12.40 36.79
C SER A 75 9.10 11.79 38.13
N GLY A 76 10.03 11.32 38.97
CA GLY A 76 9.72 10.55 40.17
C GLY A 76 9.15 9.15 39.89
N GLN A 77 9.28 8.67 38.65
CA GLN A 77 8.82 7.35 38.20
C GLN A 77 9.97 6.36 38.04
N ASN A 78 9.67 5.07 38.14
CA ASN A 78 10.68 4.05 37.82
C ASN A 78 10.82 3.94 36.30
N VAL A 79 12.06 4.03 35.77
CA VAL A 79 12.35 3.98 34.34
C VAL A 79 13.35 2.86 34.07
N ASP A 80 12.96 1.88 33.24
CA ASP A 80 13.84 0.85 32.77
C ASP A 80 14.62 1.32 31.52
N ALA A 81 15.95 1.31 31.60
CA ALA A 81 16.83 1.66 30.47
C ALA A 81 16.68 0.73 29.26
N ALA A 82 16.26 -0.52 29.51
CA ALA A 82 16.01 -1.49 28.45
C ALA A 82 14.63 -1.29 27.78
N ALA A 83 13.73 -0.50 28.39
CA ALA A 83 12.38 -0.25 27.91
C ALA A 83 11.93 1.18 28.27
N LEU A 84 12.56 2.17 27.61
CA LEU A 84 12.22 3.57 27.81
C LEU A 84 10.73 3.84 27.51
N PRO A 85 10.04 4.68 28.31
CA PRO A 85 8.60 4.90 28.22
C PRO A 85 8.17 5.84 27.07
N PHE A 86 8.89 5.77 25.95
CA PHE A 86 8.58 6.51 24.72
C PHE A 86 9.07 5.74 23.48
N ALA A 87 8.38 5.95 22.38
CA ALA A 87 8.67 5.26 21.11
C ALA A 87 9.30 6.18 20.05
N ALA A 88 9.16 7.49 20.22
CA ALA A 88 9.65 8.50 19.28
C ALA A 88 10.52 9.55 19.99
N ILE A 89 11.50 10.06 19.25
CA ILE A 89 12.39 11.14 19.70
C ILE A 89 12.55 12.17 18.61
N GLN A 90 12.81 13.41 18.99
CA GLN A 90 13.29 14.47 18.10
C GLN A 90 14.74 14.80 18.49
N MET A 91 15.66 14.63 17.52
CA MET A 91 17.08 14.94 17.72
C MET A 91 17.44 16.23 17.00
N SER A 92 18.17 17.12 17.68
CA SER A 92 18.72 18.34 17.10
C SER A 92 20.08 18.61 17.70
N GLY A 93 21.14 18.44 16.91
CA GLY A 93 22.52 18.52 17.38
C GLY A 93 22.79 17.51 18.50
N ARG A 94 23.08 17.99 19.70
CA ARG A 94 23.31 17.17 20.91
C ARG A 94 22.16 17.25 21.93
N THR A 95 20.96 17.46 21.45
CA THR A 95 19.74 17.50 22.26
C THR A 95 18.74 16.47 21.77
N VAL A 96 18.07 15.80 22.69
CA VAL A 96 16.95 14.91 22.40
C VAL A 96 15.70 15.40 23.12
N GLU A 97 14.56 15.45 22.42
CA GLU A 97 13.26 15.77 22.97
C GLU A 97 12.33 14.56 22.81
N PHE A 98 11.49 14.31 23.82
CA PHE A 98 10.55 13.19 23.82
C PHE A 98 9.38 13.46 24.78
N ALA A 99 8.26 12.73 24.62
CA ALA A 99 7.14 12.75 25.53
C ALA A 99 7.14 11.51 26.41
N ALA A 100 7.02 11.68 27.73
CA ALA A 100 6.90 10.59 28.69
C ALA A 100 6.13 11.04 29.94
N PHE A 101 5.34 10.13 30.54
CA PHE A 101 4.59 10.37 31.78
C PHE A 101 3.71 11.63 31.76
N GLY A 102 3.11 11.93 30.61
CA GLY A 102 2.25 13.11 30.41
C GLY A 102 2.99 14.45 30.31
N GLY A 103 4.33 14.44 30.31
CA GLY A 103 5.19 15.61 30.14
C GLY A 103 6.00 15.55 28.86
N HIS A 104 6.50 16.71 28.40
CA HIS A 104 7.50 16.84 27.37
C HIS A 104 8.85 17.18 28.00
N TRP A 105 9.88 16.51 27.52
CA TRP A 105 11.22 16.55 28.10
C TRP A 105 12.25 16.86 27.05
N ARG A 106 13.24 17.69 27.44
CA ARG A 106 14.45 17.99 26.67
C ARG A 106 15.68 17.57 27.46
N CYS A 107 16.54 16.77 26.84
CA CYS A 107 17.78 16.28 27.42
C CYS A 107 18.98 16.77 26.63
N ALA A 108 19.95 17.41 27.31
CA ALA A 108 21.26 17.73 26.74
C ALA A 108 22.17 16.49 26.84
N LEU A 109 22.56 15.90 25.71
CA LEU A 109 23.29 14.63 25.64
C LEU A 109 24.74 14.70 26.13
N ASP A 110 25.29 15.88 26.36
CA ASP A 110 26.63 16.05 26.97
C ASP A 110 26.61 15.84 28.49
N THR A 111 25.59 16.36 29.13
CA THR A 111 25.47 16.38 30.59
C THR A 111 24.37 15.43 31.13
N TYR A 112 23.42 15.06 30.28
CA TYR A 112 22.15 14.38 30.65
C TYR A 112 21.30 15.19 31.62
N VAL A 113 21.47 16.52 31.60
CA VAL A 113 20.50 17.42 32.28
C VAL A 113 19.18 17.34 31.50
N LEU A 114 18.12 16.99 32.23
CA LEU A 114 16.77 16.85 31.72
C LEU A 114 15.91 18.00 32.28
N GLU A 115 15.22 18.66 31.37
CA GLU A 115 14.32 19.77 31.68
C GLU A 115 12.94 19.49 31.09
N GLY A 116 11.87 19.83 31.83
CA GLY A 116 10.55 19.91 31.26
C GLY A 116 10.47 21.03 30.22
N CYS A 117 9.88 20.79 29.09
CA CYS A 117 9.69 21.79 28.05
C CYS A 117 8.26 21.77 27.52
N GLU A 118 7.84 22.90 26.96
CA GLU A 118 6.59 22.91 26.20
C GLU A 118 6.80 22.15 24.88
N PRO A 119 5.79 21.35 24.45
CA PRO A 119 5.85 20.73 23.16
C PRO A 119 5.98 21.78 22.05
N ARG A 120 6.84 21.53 21.08
CA ARG A 120 6.88 22.43 19.91
C ARG A 120 5.51 22.41 19.23
N PRO A 121 4.97 23.57 18.87
CA PRO A 121 3.75 23.61 18.08
C PRO A 121 3.97 22.86 16.75
N THR A 122 3.28 21.76 16.58
CA THR A 122 3.31 20.93 15.37
C THR A 122 1.95 20.92 14.70
N ALA A 123 1.92 20.54 13.44
CA ALA A 123 0.66 20.27 12.75
C ALA A 123 -0.03 19.05 13.39
N ALA A 124 -1.34 19.13 13.54
CA ALA A 124 -2.14 17.98 13.95
C ALA A 124 -2.26 16.95 12.79
N PHE A 125 -2.67 15.72 13.09
CA PHE A 125 -2.88 14.68 12.06
C PHE A 125 -3.77 15.15 10.91
N VAL A 126 -4.77 15.97 11.18
CA VAL A 126 -5.73 16.51 10.20
C VAL A 126 -5.21 17.74 9.44
N GLU A 127 -3.94 18.06 9.57
CA GLU A 127 -3.29 19.22 8.98
C GLU A 127 -2.08 18.81 8.12
N THR A 128 -1.70 19.64 7.16
CA THR A 128 -0.47 19.47 6.38
C THR A 128 0.46 20.65 6.63
N ALA A 129 1.61 20.36 7.27
CA ALA A 129 2.60 21.38 7.63
C ALA A 129 3.36 21.92 6.42
N SER A 130 3.73 23.22 6.46
CA SER A 130 4.68 23.82 5.52
C SER A 130 6.10 23.23 5.69
N PRO A 131 6.96 23.27 4.65
CA PRO A 131 8.33 22.75 4.73
C PRO A 131 9.16 23.36 5.88
N ASP A 132 8.94 24.63 6.16
CA ASP A 132 9.62 25.37 7.24
C ASP A 132 8.98 25.18 8.64
N GLN A 133 7.90 24.36 8.74
CA GLN A 133 7.15 24.09 9.97
C GLN A 133 6.58 25.34 10.65
N ARG A 134 6.29 26.42 9.88
CA ARG A 134 5.70 27.65 10.43
C ARG A 134 4.20 27.71 10.27
N HIS A 135 3.67 27.04 9.28
CA HIS A 135 2.23 27.04 8.96
C HIS A 135 1.73 25.61 8.76
N ALA A 136 0.43 25.43 8.93
CA ALA A 136 -0.25 24.20 8.54
C ALA A 136 -1.59 24.54 7.88
N VAL A 137 -1.95 23.81 6.83
CA VAL A 137 -3.25 23.94 6.19
C VAL A 137 -4.19 22.83 6.66
N PHE A 138 -5.47 23.15 6.79
CA PHE A 138 -6.51 22.21 7.20
C PHE A 138 -7.85 22.60 6.58
N ARG A 139 -8.81 21.67 6.65
CA ARG A 139 -10.16 21.87 6.10
C ARG A 139 -11.14 22.31 7.19
N ARG A 140 -11.99 23.30 6.85
CA ARG A 140 -13.13 23.72 7.68
C ARG A 140 -14.25 24.23 6.75
N ASP A 141 -15.49 23.78 6.96
CA ASP A 141 -16.69 24.22 6.25
C ASP A 141 -16.50 24.27 4.70
N HIS A 142 -16.02 23.15 4.13
CA HIS A 142 -15.74 22.96 2.70
C HIS A 142 -14.61 23.84 2.11
N ASN A 143 -13.90 24.59 2.95
CA ASN A 143 -12.85 25.50 2.57
C ASN A 143 -11.49 25.08 3.13
N LEU A 144 -10.41 25.57 2.50
CA LEU A 144 -9.06 25.43 2.99
C LEU A 144 -8.71 26.62 3.86
N TRP A 145 -8.16 26.32 5.03
CA TRP A 145 -7.69 27.27 6.03
C TRP A 145 -6.21 27.07 6.30
N VAL A 146 -5.55 28.10 6.77
CA VAL A 146 -4.17 28.01 7.25
C VAL A 146 -4.08 28.45 8.70
N ARG A 147 -3.22 27.77 9.46
CA ARG A 147 -2.90 28.11 10.85
C ARG A 147 -1.40 28.40 10.95
N ARG A 148 -1.03 29.50 11.58
CA ARG A 148 0.34 29.77 11.97
C ARG A 148 0.65 28.99 13.25
N LEU A 149 1.67 28.11 13.21
CA LEU A 149 1.93 27.18 14.30
C LEU A 149 2.41 27.88 15.58
N ALA A 150 3.16 28.99 15.44
CA ALA A 150 3.77 29.68 16.57
C ALA A 150 2.76 30.28 17.58
N ASP A 151 1.62 30.79 17.10
CA ASP A 151 0.64 31.49 17.94
C ASP A 151 -0.80 31.01 17.72
N GLY A 152 -0.99 30.00 16.87
CA GLY A 152 -2.30 29.42 16.59
C GLY A 152 -3.23 30.30 15.75
N LYS A 153 -2.77 31.44 15.23
CA LYS A 153 -3.60 32.31 14.39
C LYS A 153 -4.06 31.63 13.12
N GLU A 154 -5.36 31.69 12.85
CA GLU A 154 -6.01 31.07 11.70
C GLU A 154 -6.63 32.08 10.76
N TRP A 155 -6.64 31.78 9.46
CA TRP A 155 -7.40 32.52 8.45
C TRP A 155 -7.81 31.60 7.28
N ALA A 156 -8.88 31.95 6.60
CA ALA A 156 -9.37 31.22 5.46
C ALA A 156 -8.54 31.56 4.21
N LEU A 157 -8.15 30.54 3.43
CA LEU A 157 -7.55 30.70 2.09
C LEU A 157 -8.63 30.71 1.01
N THR A 158 -9.77 30.07 1.26
CA THR A 158 -10.93 30.03 0.35
C THR A 158 -12.22 30.30 1.12
N SER A 159 -13.28 30.78 0.45
CA SER A 159 -14.57 31.11 1.09
C SER A 159 -15.79 30.71 0.26
N ASP A 160 -15.60 30.15 -0.93
CA ASP A 160 -16.68 29.80 -1.86
C ASP A 160 -16.91 28.27 -1.97
N GLY A 161 -16.23 27.49 -1.11
CA GLY A 161 -16.45 26.06 -0.96
C GLY A 161 -17.84 25.74 -0.40
N ARG A 162 -18.46 24.68 -0.88
CA ARG A 162 -19.77 24.19 -0.45
C ARG A 162 -19.84 22.67 -0.57
N ALA A 163 -20.85 22.09 0.04
CA ALA A 163 -21.07 20.63 -0.04
C ALA A 163 -21.07 20.14 -1.50
N ASP A 164 -20.39 19.02 -1.75
CA ASP A 164 -20.15 18.42 -3.07
C ASP A 164 -19.32 19.29 -4.04
N HIS A 165 -18.78 20.42 -3.58
CA HIS A 165 -17.92 21.32 -4.36
C HIS A 165 -16.93 22.04 -3.44
N ASP A 166 -16.10 21.26 -2.79
CA ASP A 166 -15.23 21.66 -1.69
C ASP A 166 -13.75 21.63 -2.07
N TYR A 167 -12.94 22.31 -1.29
CA TYR A 167 -11.49 22.38 -1.49
C TYR A 167 -10.75 21.29 -0.74
N ALA A 168 -9.66 20.80 -1.33
CA ALA A 168 -8.72 19.87 -0.75
C ALA A 168 -9.35 18.57 -0.23
N THR A 169 -10.41 18.10 -0.88
CA THR A 169 -11.16 16.92 -0.48
C THR A 169 -10.70 15.72 -1.29
N ALA A 170 -10.20 14.67 -0.62
CA ALA A 170 -10.06 13.36 -1.25
C ALA A 170 -11.46 12.80 -1.63
N PRO A 171 -11.54 11.77 -2.48
CA PRO A 171 -12.82 11.12 -2.80
C PRO A 171 -13.62 10.77 -1.54
N ASP A 172 -14.95 10.84 -1.63
CA ASP A 172 -15.86 10.69 -0.49
C ASP A 172 -15.66 9.43 0.35
N TRP A 173 -15.24 8.34 -0.28
CA TRP A 173 -15.03 7.08 0.44
C TRP A 173 -13.89 7.19 1.48
N TRP A 174 -12.82 7.96 1.22
CA TRP A 174 -11.77 8.28 2.19
C TRP A 174 -12.26 9.23 3.29
N GLN A 175 -13.00 10.26 2.90
CA GLN A 175 -13.47 11.29 3.84
C GLN A 175 -14.54 10.77 4.81
N ASN A 176 -15.28 9.73 4.42
CA ASN A 176 -16.38 9.18 5.19
C ASN A 176 -16.00 7.96 6.03
N SER A 177 -14.71 7.76 6.33
CA SER A 177 -14.24 6.69 7.21
C SER A 177 -14.81 6.83 8.63
N VAL A 178 -15.53 5.81 9.08
CA VAL A 178 -16.03 5.70 10.47
C VAL A 178 -14.85 5.48 11.42
N LEU A 179 -13.82 4.78 10.95
CA LEU A 179 -12.63 4.48 11.73
C LEU A 179 -11.88 5.75 12.13
N VAL A 180 -11.66 6.68 11.20
CA VAL A 180 -11.01 7.97 11.46
C VAL A 180 -11.77 8.74 12.55
N ARG A 181 -13.10 8.73 12.49
CA ARG A 181 -13.94 9.34 13.52
C ARG A 181 -13.85 8.63 14.88
N LYS A 182 -13.80 7.29 14.90
CA LYS A 182 -13.60 6.52 16.14
C LYS A 182 -12.29 6.83 16.83
N LEU A 183 -11.27 7.22 16.07
CA LEU A 183 -9.98 7.69 16.61
C LEU A 183 -9.97 9.16 17.03
N GLY A 184 -11.13 9.83 16.98
CA GLY A 184 -11.29 11.21 17.43
C GLY A 184 -10.97 12.27 16.37
N PHE A 185 -10.70 11.89 15.13
CA PHE A 185 -10.43 12.84 14.04
C PHE A 185 -11.72 13.20 13.29
N ALA A 186 -11.95 14.49 13.11
CA ALA A 186 -13.13 14.97 12.41
C ALA A 186 -13.08 14.74 10.89
N THR A 187 -11.89 14.66 10.31
CA THR A 187 -11.66 14.56 8.86
C THR A 187 -10.26 13.98 8.59
N MET A 188 -10.02 13.58 7.34
CA MET A 188 -8.69 13.26 6.84
C MET A 188 -7.85 14.54 6.60
N PRO A 189 -6.52 14.43 6.53
CA PRO A 189 -5.67 15.54 6.11
C PRO A 189 -6.11 16.12 4.75
N PRO A 190 -5.90 17.42 4.51
CA PRO A 190 -6.25 18.04 3.24
C PRO A 190 -5.40 17.50 2.08
N ALA A 191 -6.01 17.33 0.92
CA ALA A 191 -5.30 17.06 -0.34
C ALA A 191 -4.55 18.32 -0.80
N ALA A 192 -3.41 18.59 -0.19
CA ALA A 192 -2.66 19.83 -0.36
C ALA A 192 -1.14 19.56 -0.38
N ALA A 193 -0.41 20.28 -1.23
CA ALA A 193 1.05 20.24 -1.31
C ALA A 193 1.61 21.67 -1.25
N TRP A 194 2.52 21.93 -0.33
CA TRP A 194 3.19 23.21 -0.19
C TRP A 194 4.22 23.43 -1.30
N SER A 195 4.36 24.68 -1.76
CA SER A 195 5.52 25.08 -2.54
C SER A 195 6.81 24.93 -1.71
N PRO A 196 7.98 24.72 -2.34
CA PRO A 196 9.24 24.52 -1.63
C PRO A 196 9.59 25.68 -0.69
N ASP A 197 9.22 26.90 -1.02
CA ASP A 197 9.44 28.12 -0.23
C ASP A 197 8.38 28.32 0.88
N GLY A 198 7.35 27.46 0.96
CA GLY A 198 6.29 27.54 1.96
C GLY A 198 5.32 28.73 1.82
N THR A 199 5.31 29.42 0.67
CA THR A 199 4.46 30.60 0.44
C THR A 199 3.15 30.29 -0.25
N ARG A 200 3.06 29.16 -0.98
CA ARG A 200 1.88 28.77 -1.76
C ARG A 200 1.49 27.33 -1.49
N VAL A 201 0.23 27.02 -1.76
CA VAL A 201 -0.35 25.67 -1.61
C VAL A 201 -0.98 25.25 -2.93
N LEU A 202 -0.53 24.13 -3.48
CA LEU A 202 -1.20 23.40 -4.54
C LEU A 202 -2.30 22.54 -3.94
N THR A 203 -3.50 22.64 -4.47
CA THR A 203 -4.63 21.79 -4.09
C THR A 203 -5.59 21.65 -5.27
N HIS A 204 -6.78 21.13 -5.02
CA HIS A 204 -7.85 21.14 -6.02
C HIS A 204 -9.20 21.47 -5.38
N ARG A 205 -10.11 21.94 -6.21
CA ARG A 205 -11.52 22.00 -5.91
C ARG A 205 -12.19 20.77 -6.48
N THR A 206 -12.89 20.01 -5.65
CA THR A 206 -13.55 18.77 -6.03
C THR A 206 -14.99 19.04 -6.40
N ASP A 207 -15.39 18.75 -7.64
CA ASP A 207 -16.80 18.81 -8.06
C ASP A 207 -17.40 17.40 -8.09
N GLN A 208 -18.32 17.14 -7.19
CA GLN A 208 -19.07 15.90 -7.09
C GLN A 208 -20.59 16.12 -7.26
N ARG A 209 -21.00 17.32 -7.68
CA ARG A 209 -22.40 17.67 -7.90
C ARG A 209 -22.97 16.81 -9.04
N GLY A 210 -24.08 16.16 -8.76
CA GLY A 210 -24.72 15.23 -9.72
C GLY A 210 -24.10 13.85 -9.80
N VAL A 211 -22.98 13.58 -9.11
CA VAL A 211 -22.46 12.20 -8.95
C VAL A 211 -23.46 11.37 -8.13
N ARG A 212 -23.63 10.11 -8.50
CA ARG A 212 -24.51 9.15 -7.82
C ARG A 212 -24.23 9.12 -6.31
N ARG A 213 -25.29 8.96 -5.51
CA ARG A 213 -25.22 8.79 -4.07
C ARG A 213 -25.45 7.34 -3.69
N ASN A 214 -24.60 6.82 -2.83
CA ASN A 214 -24.78 5.55 -2.17
C ASN A 214 -24.91 5.75 -0.65
N HIS A 215 -25.57 4.81 0.02
CA HIS A 215 -25.94 4.93 1.42
C HIS A 215 -25.46 3.72 2.22
N ARG A 216 -25.04 3.98 3.45
CA ARG A 216 -24.70 2.95 4.45
C ARG A 216 -25.36 3.33 5.77
N ILE A 217 -25.72 2.34 6.56
CA ILE A 217 -26.34 2.56 7.88
C ILE A 217 -25.34 2.11 8.94
N GLU A 218 -24.85 3.06 9.72
CA GLU A 218 -24.10 2.78 10.95
C GLU A 218 -25.10 2.39 12.04
N ALA A 219 -25.25 1.07 12.26
CA ALA A 219 -26.24 0.54 13.19
C ALA A 219 -25.93 0.86 14.66
N LEU A 220 -24.65 0.97 15.00
CA LEU A 220 -24.13 1.20 16.37
C LEU A 220 -23.14 2.37 16.38
N PRO A 221 -23.62 3.63 16.37
CA PRO A 221 -22.76 4.78 16.52
C PRO A 221 -21.97 4.76 17.84
N ALA A 222 -20.74 5.27 17.82
CA ALA A 222 -19.84 5.24 18.99
C ALA A 222 -20.38 5.98 20.23
N ASP A 223 -21.28 6.95 20.02
CA ASP A 223 -21.96 7.69 21.10
C ASP A 223 -23.20 6.98 21.67
N GLY A 224 -23.51 5.77 21.20
CA GLY A 224 -24.69 5.00 21.63
C GLY A 224 -26.02 5.55 21.13
N GLY A 225 -26.02 6.49 20.18
CA GLY A 225 -27.22 7.08 19.57
C GLY A 225 -27.94 6.12 18.61
N PRO A 226 -29.06 6.58 18.01
CA PRO A 226 -29.81 5.80 17.03
C PRO A 226 -28.98 5.57 15.76
N PRO A 227 -29.35 4.59 14.91
CA PRO A 227 -28.68 4.32 13.65
C PRO A 227 -28.53 5.58 12.81
N ARG A 228 -27.33 5.74 12.19
CA ARG A 228 -26.98 6.90 11.34
C ARG A 228 -26.89 6.52 9.89
N LEU A 229 -27.50 7.33 9.04
CA LEU A 229 -27.35 7.22 7.59
C LEU A 229 -26.08 7.96 7.15
N HIS A 230 -25.16 7.24 6.50
CA HIS A 230 -24.02 7.79 5.82
C HIS A 230 -24.27 7.81 4.33
N THR A 231 -24.13 8.97 3.71
CA THR A 231 -24.27 9.16 2.26
C THR A 231 -22.94 9.57 1.67
N GLN A 232 -22.52 8.91 0.59
CA GLN A 232 -21.30 9.25 -0.14
C GLN A 232 -21.56 9.35 -1.62
N ARG A 233 -20.75 10.16 -2.31
CA ARG A 233 -20.69 10.18 -3.76
C ARG A 233 -19.89 9.01 -4.27
N TYR A 234 -20.43 8.27 -5.22
CA TYR A 234 -19.82 7.04 -5.71
C TYR A 234 -20.32 6.75 -7.12
N ALA A 235 -19.52 7.10 -8.13
CA ALA A 235 -19.84 6.86 -9.51
C ALA A 235 -19.65 5.38 -9.88
N HIS A 236 -20.59 4.82 -10.63
CA HIS A 236 -20.48 3.48 -11.21
C HIS A 236 -19.93 3.54 -12.64
N PRO A 237 -19.40 2.43 -13.18
CA PRO A 237 -18.98 2.36 -14.58
C PRO A 237 -20.07 2.80 -15.53
N GLY A 238 -19.73 3.68 -16.46
CA GLY A 238 -20.66 4.25 -17.44
C GLY A 238 -21.50 5.42 -16.94
N ASP A 239 -21.43 5.79 -15.66
CA ASP A 239 -22.09 7.01 -15.19
C ASP A 239 -21.54 8.24 -15.92
N GLU A 240 -22.40 9.13 -16.38
CA GLU A 240 -22.02 10.37 -17.05
C GLU A 240 -21.23 11.31 -16.10
N ARG A 241 -21.67 11.38 -14.83
CA ARG A 241 -21.09 12.24 -13.81
C ARG A 241 -20.16 11.46 -12.90
N VAL A 242 -18.89 11.85 -12.91
CA VAL A 242 -17.84 11.35 -12.01
C VAL A 242 -17.24 12.51 -11.22
N PRO A 243 -16.57 12.28 -10.09
CA PRO A 243 -15.86 13.32 -9.38
C PRO A 243 -14.78 13.96 -10.25
N LEU A 244 -14.69 15.28 -10.22
CA LEU A 244 -13.73 16.08 -11.00
C LEU A 244 -12.86 16.92 -10.06
N ALA A 245 -11.56 17.02 -10.33
CA ALA A 245 -10.61 17.87 -9.62
C ALA A 245 -10.17 19.05 -10.49
N GLU A 246 -10.54 20.26 -10.11
CA GLU A 246 -10.02 21.52 -10.67
C GLU A 246 -8.78 21.92 -9.87
N LEU A 247 -7.59 21.88 -10.50
CA LEU A 247 -6.35 22.25 -9.82
C LEU A 247 -6.31 23.76 -9.52
N VAL A 248 -5.89 24.09 -8.31
CA VAL A 248 -5.76 25.48 -7.85
C VAL A 248 -4.45 25.67 -7.06
N VAL A 249 -3.89 26.88 -7.20
CA VAL A 249 -2.76 27.35 -6.39
C VAL A 249 -3.25 28.50 -5.52
N LEU A 250 -2.94 28.43 -4.23
CA LEU A 250 -3.35 29.42 -3.22
C LEU A 250 -2.12 30.11 -2.66
N ASP A 251 -2.12 31.43 -2.59
CA ASP A 251 -1.11 32.22 -1.89
C ASP A 251 -1.53 32.41 -0.43
N ILE A 252 -0.69 32.02 0.53
CA ILE A 252 -1.07 32.01 1.95
C ILE A 252 -1.13 33.41 2.58
N ALA A 253 -0.40 34.39 2.03
CA ALA A 253 -0.34 35.74 2.57
C ALA A 253 -1.49 36.60 2.06
N THR A 254 -1.83 36.49 0.76
CA THR A 254 -2.82 37.34 0.09
C THR A 254 -4.19 36.67 -0.01
N GLY A 255 -4.26 35.32 0.08
CA GLY A 255 -5.46 34.55 -0.22
C GLY A 255 -5.80 34.50 -1.71
N ALA A 256 -4.88 34.89 -2.59
CA ALA A 256 -5.09 34.81 -4.03
C ALA A 256 -5.27 33.36 -4.48
N VAL A 257 -6.27 33.13 -5.34
CA VAL A 257 -6.65 31.82 -5.88
C VAL A 257 -6.37 31.83 -7.38
N VAL A 258 -5.39 31.03 -7.81
CA VAL A 258 -5.06 30.83 -9.24
C VAL A 258 -5.59 29.46 -9.66
N ARG A 259 -6.51 29.45 -10.64
CA ARG A 259 -7.11 28.23 -11.18
C ARG A 259 -6.38 27.80 -12.45
N ALA A 260 -6.18 26.50 -12.61
CA ALA A 260 -5.65 25.97 -13.87
C ALA A 260 -6.62 26.23 -15.01
N SER A 261 -6.14 26.83 -16.12
CA SER A 261 -6.90 27.06 -17.35
C SER A 261 -6.95 25.78 -18.21
N ALA A 262 -7.47 24.71 -17.64
CA ALA A 262 -7.59 23.39 -18.26
C ALA A 262 -8.88 22.71 -17.78
N GLU A 263 -9.31 21.68 -18.52
CA GLU A 263 -10.44 20.85 -18.09
C GLU A 263 -10.13 20.17 -16.75
N PRO A 264 -11.10 20.11 -15.82
CA PRO A 264 -10.94 19.41 -14.56
C PRO A 264 -10.61 17.92 -14.78
N LEU A 265 -9.76 17.38 -13.93
CA LEU A 265 -9.29 16.01 -14.01
C LEU A 265 -10.34 15.03 -13.48
N PRO A 266 -10.69 13.95 -14.19
CA PRO A 266 -11.44 12.85 -13.61
C PRO A 266 -10.70 12.28 -12.40
N MET A 267 -11.34 12.31 -11.24
CA MET A 267 -10.76 11.81 -9.99
C MET A 267 -11.24 10.37 -9.80
N SER A 268 -10.39 9.42 -10.19
CA SER A 268 -10.80 8.02 -10.24
C SER A 268 -10.97 7.41 -8.83
N VAL A 269 -9.89 7.32 -8.07
CA VAL A 269 -9.88 6.67 -6.74
C VAL A 269 -9.32 7.58 -5.68
N VAL A 270 -8.31 8.39 -6.03
CA VAL A 270 -7.55 9.22 -5.10
C VAL A 270 -7.28 10.62 -5.68
N SER A 271 -6.99 11.57 -4.81
CA SER A 271 -6.63 12.92 -5.20
C SER A 271 -5.32 12.97 -6.01
N PRO A 272 -5.25 13.72 -7.12
CA PRO A 272 -4.01 13.88 -7.89
C PRO A 272 -2.88 14.53 -7.07
N VAL A 273 -3.20 15.32 -6.06
CA VAL A 273 -2.20 15.93 -5.18
C VAL A 273 -1.66 14.92 -4.16
N MET A 274 -2.54 14.11 -3.55
CA MET A 274 -2.13 13.10 -2.57
C MET A 274 -1.25 12.00 -3.18
N THR A 275 -1.51 11.63 -4.42
CA THR A 275 -0.75 10.58 -5.13
C THR A 275 0.46 11.12 -5.88
N ARG A 276 0.77 12.41 -5.74
CA ARG A 276 1.84 13.09 -6.47
C ARG A 276 1.69 13.03 -8.00
N TRP A 277 0.46 12.93 -8.49
CA TRP A 277 0.14 13.15 -9.90
C TRP A 277 0.10 14.66 -10.24
N ALA A 278 0.09 15.51 -9.21
CA ALA A 278 0.32 16.95 -9.32
C ALA A 278 1.35 17.35 -8.26
N TRP A 279 2.45 18.00 -8.69
CA TRP A 279 3.57 18.34 -7.82
C TRP A 279 4.26 19.65 -8.23
N TRP A 280 4.95 20.27 -7.30
CA TRP A 280 5.74 21.47 -7.54
C TRP A 280 7.09 21.17 -8.23
N ALA A 281 7.52 22.06 -9.12
CA ALA A 281 8.93 22.15 -9.49
C ALA A 281 9.79 22.46 -8.24
N ALA A 282 11.04 22.02 -8.25
CA ALA A 282 11.94 22.17 -7.10
C ALA A 282 12.19 23.67 -6.73
N ASP A 283 12.14 24.57 -7.68
CA ASP A 283 12.27 26.02 -7.51
C ASP A 283 10.94 26.73 -7.18
N GLY A 284 9.82 26.00 -7.17
CA GLY A 284 8.48 26.57 -6.98
C GLY A 284 7.96 27.39 -8.17
N GLY A 285 8.68 27.46 -9.29
CA GLY A 285 8.34 28.27 -10.46
C GLY A 285 7.25 27.67 -11.35
N ALA A 286 6.92 26.39 -11.18
CA ALA A 286 5.88 25.69 -11.92
C ALA A 286 5.23 24.60 -11.07
N VAL A 287 4.04 24.17 -11.50
CA VAL A 287 3.41 22.91 -11.09
C VAL A 287 3.36 21.99 -12.29
N TYR A 288 3.76 20.73 -12.09
CA TYR A 288 3.59 19.68 -13.09
C TYR A 288 2.46 18.76 -12.67
N TYR A 289 1.70 18.26 -13.64
CA TYR A 289 0.66 17.28 -13.35
C TYR A 289 0.40 16.34 -14.51
N LEU A 290 -0.12 15.16 -14.18
CA LEU A 290 -0.58 14.17 -15.16
C LEU A 290 -2.09 14.23 -15.30
N SER A 291 -2.58 14.08 -16.54
CA SER A 291 -3.99 13.84 -16.82
C SER A 291 -4.17 12.52 -17.57
N ARG A 292 -5.25 11.82 -17.25
CA ARG A 292 -5.65 10.57 -17.88
C ARG A 292 -7.16 10.55 -18.08
N PRO A 293 -7.67 10.30 -19.27
CA PRO A 293 -9.10 10.12 -19.50
C PRO A 293 -9.59 8.82 -18.82
N ARG A 294 -10.89 8.67 -18.67
CA ARG A 294 -11.50 7.54 -17.93
C ARG A 294 -11.13 6.17 -18.49
N GLU A 295 -11.06 6.03 -19.80
CA GLU A 295 -10.67 4.80 -20.49
C GLU A 295 -9.19 4.44 -20.32
N GLY A 296 -8.38 5.37 -19.81
CA GLY A 296 -6.98 5.14 -19.49
C GLY A 296 -6.01 4.98 -20.66
N ARG A 297 -6.46 5.14 -21.91
CA ARG A 297 -5.67 4.84 -23.11
C ARG A 297 -4.68 5.95 -23.52
N SER A 298 -4.66 7.04 -22.77
CA SER A 298 -3.64 8.09 -22.93
C SER A 298 -3.25 8.67 -21.58
N LEU A 299 -2.03 9.19 -21.50
CA LEU A 299 -1.47 9.85 -20.34
C LEU A 299 -0.72 11.08 -20.82
N SER A 300 -1.07 12.26 -20.28
CA SER A 300 -0.44 13.52 -20.65
C SER A 300 0.25 14.17 -19.46
N LEU A 301 1.43 14.74 -19.70
CA LEU A 301 2.14 15.59 -18.74
C LEU A 301 1.91 17.06 -19.10
N HIS A 302 1.56 17.83 -18.08
CA HIS A 302 1.28 19.26 -18.22
C HIS A 302 2.17 20.08 -17.28
N ARG A 303 2.44 21.33 -17.69
CA ARG A 303 3.05 22.38 -16.88
C ARG A 303 2.00 23.47 -16.64
N LEU A 304 1.74 23.77 -15.38
CA LEU A 304 0.86 24.86 -14.92
C LEU A 304 1.74 25.99 -14.38
N ASP A 305 1.53 27.19 -14.88
CA ASP A 305 2.10 28.42 -14.32
C ASP A 305 1.30 28.81 -13.06
N PRO A 306 1.94 28.79 -11.86
CA PRO A 306 1.23 29.02 -10.61
C PRO A 306 0.86 30.49 -10.38
N GLY A 307 1.33 31.43 -11.19
CA GLY A 307 0.98 32.86 -11.12
C GLY A 307 -0.18 33.23 -12.01
N THR A 308 -0.34 32.59 -13.16
CA THR A 308 -1.35 32.93 -14.18
C THR A 308 -2.43 31.87 -14.36
N GLY A 309 -2.18 30.65 -13.96
CA GLY A 309 -3.06 29.49 -14.22
C GLY A 309 -2.91 28.93 -15.63
N HIS A 310 -2.02 29.47 -16.45
CA HIS A 310 -1.80 28.96 -17.81
C HIS A 310 -1.26 27.56 -17.82
N VAL A 311 -1.82 26.69 -18.67
CA VAL A 311 -1.43 25.28 -18.79
C VAL A 311 -0.85 25.00 -20.18
N THR A 312 0.29 24.33 -20.20
CA THR A 312 0.94 23.84 -21.41
C THR A 312 1.08 22.33 -21.34
N THR A 313 0.65 21.60 -22.37
CA THR A 313 0.92 20.16 -22.48
C THR A 313 2.34 19.94 -22.99
N LEU A 314 3.13 19.18 -22.26
CA LEU A 314 4.52 18.88 -22.59
C LEU A 314 4.67 17.57 -23.38
N LEU A 315 3.88 16.57 -23.02
CA LEU A 315 3.99 15.22 -23.57
C LEU A 315 2.64 14.52 -23.47
N THR A 316 2.30 13.72 -24.49
CA THR A 316 1.19 12.76 -24.46
C THR A 316 1.63 11.43 -25.00
N GLU A 317 1.37 10.37 -24.25
CA GLU A 317 1.53 8.97 -24.69
C GLU A 317 0.15 8.33 -24.83
N SER A 318 -0.04 7.54 -25.90
CA SER A 318 -1.28 6.79 -26.15
C SER A 318 -0.98 5.30 -26.36
N GLY A 319 -1.94 4.45 -26.03
CA GLY A 319 -1.82 3.00 -26.13
C GLY A 319 -3.15 2.33 -26.51
N ALA A 320 -3.07 1.07 -26.92
CA ALA A 320 -4.25 0.26 -27.25
C ALA A 320 -5.05 -0.13 -25.98
N THR A 321 -4.36 -0.25 -24.86
CA THR A 321 -4.89 -0.49 -23.52
C THR A 321 -4.47 0.66 -22.61
N ARG A 322 -4.64 0.52 -21.29
CA ARG A 322 -4.24 1.55 -20.33
C ARG A 322 -2.76 1.94 -20.45
N VAL A 323 -2.47 3.22 -20.32
CA VAL A 323 -1.13 3.80 -20.20
C VAL A 323 -0.88 4.14 -18.74
N GLU A 324 0.16 3.52 -18.16
CA GLU A 324 0.47 3.64 -16.75
C GLU A 324 1.75 4.44 -16.51
N PRO A 325 1.80 5.35 -15.52
CA PRO A 325 3.01 6.11 -15.20
C PRO A 325 4.01 5.33 -14.33
N ASN A 326 3.68 4.11 -13.97
CA ASN A 326 4.49 3.14 -13.23
C ASN A 326 3.88 1.73 -13.37
N GLN A 327 4.51 0.70 -12.79
CA GLN A 327 3.96 -0.67 -12.82
C GLN A 327 2.92 -0.93 -11.72
N TRP A 328 2.84 -0.07 -10.73
CA TRP A 328 1.91 -0.16 -9.61
C TRP A 328 0.83 0.90 -9.80
N ALA A 329 -0.34 0.49 -10.13
CA ALA A 329 -1.31 1.37 -10.74
C ALA A 329 -1.87 2.45 -9.83
N GLU A 330 -2.31 2.15 -8.62
CA GLU A 330 -3.06 3.10 -7.82
C GLU A 330 -2.27 3.54 -6.57
N GLY A 331 -2.24 4.86 -6.34
CA GLY A 331 -1.70 5.44 -5.11
C GLY A 331 -0.19 5.63 -5.05
N GLN A 332 0.56 5.23 -6.07
CA GLN A 332 2.00 5.47 -6.13
C GLN A 332 2.37 6.67 -6.97
N ALA A 333 3.48 7.32 -6.59
CA ALA A 333 4.03 8.43 -7.35
C ALA A 333 4.43 7.97 -8.76
N PRO A 334 4.16 8.78 -9.79
CA PRO A 334 4.56 8.46 -11.16
C PRO A 334 6.08 8.45 -11.32
N MET A 335 6.58 7.55 -12.16
CA MET A 335 7.99 7.51 -12.57
C MET A 335 8.25 8.54 -13.67
N VAL A 336 8.14 9.80 -13.30
CA VAL A 336 8.40 10.97 -14.15
C VAL A 336 9.35 11.89 -13.41
N ARG A 337 10.40 12.37 -14.08
CA ARG A 337 11.33 13.36 -13.52
C ARG A 337 11.56 14.48 -14.52
N LEU A 338 11.47 15.72 -14.07
CA LEU A 338 11.88 16.89 -14.82
C LEU A 338 13.36 17.15 -14.54
N LEU A 339 14.17 17.30 -15.59
CA LEU A 339 15.61 17.47 -15.53
C LEU A 339 16.01 18.79 -16.22
N GLY A 340 17.23 19.27 -15.97
CA GLY A 340 17.75 20.47 -16.59
C GLY A 340 16.90 21.73 -16.31
N GLY A 341 16.38 21.86 -15.07
CA GLY A 341 15.46 22.97 -14.75
C GLY A 341 14.11 22.91 -15.45
N GLY A 342 13.69 21.70 -15.89
CA GLY A 342 12.42 21.47 -16.58
C GLY A 342 12.52 21.44 -18.11
N ASN A 343 13.75 21.40 -18.66
CA ASN A 343 13.97 21.32 -20.11
C ASN A 343 13.87 19.91 -20.67
N GLU A 344 14.07 18.88 -19.83
CA GLU A 344 13.98 17.48 -20.22
C GLU A 344 13.00 16.73 -19.30
N VAL A 345 12.39 15.67 -19.84
CA VAL A 345 11.47 14.78 -19.12
C VAL A 345 12.00 13.36 -19.21
N LEU A 346 12.35 12.77 -18.07
CA LEU A 346 12.55 11.34 -17.96
C LEU A 346 11.19 10.70 -17.69
N TRP A 347 10.74 9.85 -18.62
CA TRP A 347 9.39 9.33 -18.72
C TRP A 347 9.37 7.80 -18.69
N TYR A 348 8.51 7.21 -17.83
CA TYR A 348 8.26 5.77 -17.83
C TYR A 348 7.22 5.40 -18.89
N SER A 349 7.48 4.34 -19.65
CA SER A 349 6.56 3.81 -20.66
C SER A 349 6.70 2.30 -20.83
N GLN A 350 5.59 1.65 -21.18
CA GLN A 350 5.54 0.22 -21.52
C GLN A 350 5.32 0.02 -23.05
N ARG A 351 5.67 1.00 -23.88
CA ARG A 351 5.38 1.01 -25.33
C ARG A 351 6.08 -0.09 -26.11
N ASP A 352 7.21 -0.60 -25.63
CA ASP A 352 7.98 -1.68 -26.22
C ASP A 352 7.66 -3.06 -25.63
N GLY A 353 6.64 -3.14 -24.75
CA GLY A 353 6.21 -4.36 -24.05
C GLY A 353 6.77 -4.50 -22.65
N TRP A 354 7.79 -3.73 -22.27
CA TRP A 354 8.37 -3.71 -20.91
C TRP A 354 8.35 -2.31 -20.33
N GLY A 355 8.48 -2.21 -19.02
CA GLY A 355 8.50 -0.91 -18.32
C GLY A 355 9.87 -0.27 -18.37
N HIS A 356 10.05 0.72 -19.25
CA HIS A 356 11.33 1.37 -19.48
C HIS A 356 11.28 2.90 -19.37
N LEU A 357 12.46 3.52 -19.29
CA LEU A 357 12.64 4.95 -19.23
C LEU A 357 13.00 5.52 -20.60
N TYR A 358 12.40 6.66 -20.91
CA TYR A 358 12.59 7.42 -22.14
C TYR A 358 12.87 8.87 -21.80
N LEU A 359 13.79 9.51 -22.53
CA LEU A 359 14.14 10.91 -22.37
C LEU A 359 13.52 11.75 -23.47
N TYR A 360 12.86 12.86 -23.07
CA TYR A 360 12.21 13.81 -23.97
C TYR A 360 12.72 15.22 -23.75
N GLU A 361 12.67 16.04 -24.79
CA GLU A 361 12.77 17.49 -24.70
C GLU A 361 11.41 18.09 -24.28
N ALA A 362 11.34 18.78 -23.16
CA ALA A 362 10.09 19.28 -22.60
C ALA A 362 9.44 20.39 -23.46
N GLY A 363 10.25 21.21 -24.16
CA GLY A 363 9.75 22.33 -24.97
C GLY A 363 9.01 21.92 -26.22
N THR A 364 9.41 20.82 -26.85
CA THR A 364 8.86 20.33 -28.12
C THR A 364 8.12 19.00 -27.97
N GLY A 365 8.31 18.28 -26.87
CA GLY A 365 7.83 16.90 -26.71
C GLY A 365 8.58 15.90 -27.57
N ALA A 366 9.73 16.27 -28.16
CA ALA A 366 10.51 15.38 -29.00
C ALA A 366 11.21 14.29 -28.16
N LEU A 367 11.14 13.05 -28.63
CA LEU A 367 11.88 11.94 -28.03
C LEU A 367 13.38 12.12 -28.29
N LEU A 368 14.19 12.23 -27.24
CA LEU A 368 15.66 12.30 -27.33
C LEU A 368 16.28 10.90 -27.39
N GLY A 369 15.71 9.93 -26.67
CA GLY A 369 16.18 8.54 -26.71
C GLY A 369 15.49 7.63 -25.71
N GLN A 370 15.68 6.32 -25.90
CA GLN A 370 15.33 5.30 -24.93
C GLN A 370 16.51 5.10 -23.96
N VAL A 371 16.27 5.30 -22.67
CA VAL A 371 17.31 5.21 -21.63
C VAL A 371 17.54 3.77 -21.19
N THR A 372 16.47 3.01 -20.98
CA THR A 372 16.55 1.59 -20.59
C THR A 372 15.83 0.71 -21.59
N SER A 373 16.34 -0.51 -21.81
CA SER A 373 15.77 -1.48 -22.76
C SER A 373 16.08 -2.92 -22.35
N GLY A 374 15.28 -3.88 -22.83
CA GLY A 374 15.48 -5.31 -22.59
C GLY A 374 14.22 -6.02 -22.07
N GLU A 375 14.30 -7.34 -21.82
CA GLU A 375 13.20 -8.15 -21.29
C GLU A 375 13.15 -8.11 -19.75
N TRP A 376 13.08 -6.91 -19.21
CA TRP A 376 13.03 -6.60 -17.78
C TRP A 376 12.38 -5.23 -17.58
N ALA A 377 12.02 -4.89 -16.34
CA ALA A 377 11.30 -3.65 -16.10
C ALA A 377 11.94 -2.80 -15.00
N VAL A 378 11.94 -1.48 -15.21
CA VAL A 378 12.20 -0.49 -14.15
C VAL A 378 11.05 -0.53 -13.14
N ARG A 379 11.41 -0.60 -11.84
CA ARG A 379 10.43 -0.65 -10.75
C ARG A 379 10.29 0.67 -10.03
N GLU A 380 11.37 1.42 -9.90
CA GLU A 380 11.40 2.72 -9.24
C GLU A 380 12.61 3.52 -9.69
N ILE A 381 12.44 4.82 -9.91
CA ILE A 381 13.55 5.77 -10.08
C ILE A 381 13.99 6.23 -8.70
N LEU A 382 15.19 5.84 -8.29
CA LEU A 382 15.74 6.14 -6.96
C LEU A 382 16.37 7.53 -6.91
N HIS A 383 17.23 7.84 -7.89
CA HIS A 383 17.97 9.10 -7.95
C HIS A 383 18.35 9.40 -9.39
N VAL A 384 18.50 10.69 -9.72
CA VAL A 384 19.10 11.15 -10.99
C VAL A 384 20.23 12.11 -10.66
N ASP A 385 21.44 11.75 -11.05
CA ASP A 385 22.57 12.66 -11.06
C ASP A 385 22.56 13.43 -12.38
N GLU A 386 22.08 14.68 -12.33
CA GLU A 386 21.99 15.53 -13.51
C GLU A 386 23.36 16.02 -13.99
N THR A 387 24.37 16.07 -13.09
CA THR A 387 25.73 16.50 -13.41
C THR A 387 26.44 15.45 -14.24
N ASP A 388 26.42 14.21 -13.76
CA ASP A 388 27.05 13.07 -14.44
C ASP A 388 26.11 12.42 -15.46
N ARG A 389 24.88 12.91 -15.59
CA ARG A 389 23.85 12.38 -16.51
C ARG A 389 23.56 10.89 -16.30
N VAL A 390 23.38 10.47 -15.05
CA VAL A 390 23.14 9.07 -14.67
C VAL A 390 21.83 8.95 -13.91
N VAL A 391 21.03 7.93 -14.25
CA VAL A 391 19.85 7.53 -13.45
C VAL A 391 20.13 6.25 -12.67
N TYR A 392 19.74 6.25 -11.39
CA TYR A 392 19.76 5.13 -10.47
C TYR A 392 18.33 4.64 -10.25
N PHE A 393 18.12 3.33 -10.35
CA PHE A 393 16.80 2.74 -10.32
C PHE A 393 16.82 1.31 -9.79
N THR A 394 15.67 0.80 -9.37
CA THR A 394 15.48 -0.63 -9.17
C THR A 394 14.90 -1.26 -10.44
N ALA A 395 15.41 -2.43 -10.81
CA ALA A 395 14.94 -3.24 -11.93
C ALA A 395 14.49 -4.61 -11.45
N ALA A 396 13.45 -5.17 -12.07
CA ALA A 396 13.01 -6.55 -11.87
C ALA A 396 13.01 -7.30 -13.21
N GLY A 397 13.35 -8.60 -13.18
CA GLY A 397 13.53 -9.42 -14.39
C GLY A 397 15.00 -9.67 -14.75
N LEU A 398 15.95 -9.05 -14.05
CA LEU A 398 17.40 -9.27 -14.26
C LEU A 398 17.91 -10.54 -13.56
N ILE A 399 17.14 -11.14 -12.68
CA ILE A 399 17.44 -12.40 -12.00
C ILE A 399 16.62 -13.51 -12.65
N PRO A 400 17.28 -14.47 -13.36
CA PRO A 400 16.56 -15.44 -14.20
C PRO A 400 15.57 -16.34 -13.47
N ASP A 401 15.87 -16.68 -12.20
CA ASP A 401 15.06 -17.61 -11.43
C ASP A 401 13.83 -16.96 -10.79
N ASP A 402 13.82 -15.63 -10.66
CA ASP A 402 12.71 -14.90 -10.07
C ASP A 402 12.59 -13.48 -10.65
N PRO A 403 11.68 -13.26 -11.61
CA PRO A 403 11.54 -11.97 -12.28
C PRO A 403 10.96 -10.86 -11.40
N TYR A 404 10.59 -11.14 -10.16
CA TYR A 404 10.04 -10.14 -9.23
C TYR A 404 11.10 -9.55 -8.30
N ARG A 405 12.27 -10.21 -8.15
CA ARG A 405 13.37 -9.68 -7.33
C ARG A 405 13.93 -8.42 -7.94
N ARG A 406 14.09 -7.41 -7.10
CA ARG A 406 14.62 -6.10 -7.49
C ARG A 406 16.13 -6.07 -7.34
N THR A 407 16.79 -5.48 -8.32
CA THR A 407 18.23 -5.21 -8.32
C THR A 407 18.43 -3.71 -8.45
N VAL A 408 19.35 -3.11 -7.68
CA VAL A 408 19.72 -1.70 -7.83
C VAL A 408 20.66 -1.57 -9.02
N CYS A 409 20.31 -0.69 -9.94
CA CYS A 409 21.04 -0.45 -11.18
C CYS A 409 21.33 1.04 -11.39
N ARG A 410 22.29 1.32 -12.27
CA ARG A 410 22.51 2.65 -12.84
C ARG A 410 22.69 2.55 -14.36
N ILE A 411 22.36 3.64 -15.05
CA ILE A 411 22.59 3.78 -16.50
C ILE A 411 22.76 5.26 -16.85
N GLY A 412 23.54 5.57 -17.86
CA GLY A 412 23.60 6.92 -18.44
C GLY A 412 22.25 7.31 -19.06
N LEU A 413 21.89 8.61 -18.97
CA LEU A 413 20.67 9.12 -19.64
C LEU A 413 20.73 9.01 -21.17
N ASP A 414 21.88 8.69 -21.73
CA ASP A 414 22.10 8.37 -23.14
C ASP A 414 21.86 6.89 -23.48
N GLY A 415 21.49 6.07 -22.47
CA GLY A 415 21.21 4.63 -22.63
C GLY A 415 22.43 3.73 -22.58
N HIS A 416 23.61 4.25 -22.20
CA HIS A 416 24.84 3.49 -22.13
C HIS A 416 25.26 3.19 -20.69
N ASP A 417 26.22 2.27 -20.51
CA ASP A 417 26.87 1.93 -19.25
C ASP A 417 25.93 1.41 -18.15
N LEU A 418 24.96 0.56 -18.55
CA LEU A 418 24.13 -0.17 -17.59
C LEU A 418 25.00 -1.01 -16.65
N ALA A 419 24.86 -0.78 -15.35
CA ALA A 419 25.56 -1.52 -14.32
C ALA A 419 24.64 -1.90 -13.16
N ARG A 420 24.78 -3.14 -12.67
CA ARG A 420 24.14 -3.60 -11.43
C ARG A 420 25.01 -3.16 -10.25
N LEU A 421 24.43 -2.44 -9.28
CA LEU A 421 25.10 -2.01 -8.06
C LEU A 421 25.00 -3.03 -6.93
N THR A 422 23.96 -3.87 -6.98
CA THR A 422 23.79 -5.04 -6.12
C THR A 422 23.94 -6.29 -6.98
N GLY A 423 24.95 -7.11 -6.69
CA GLY A 423 25.39 -8.19 -7.57
C GLY A 423 24.92 -9.59 -7.18
N ASP A 424 24.21 -9.70 -6.06
CA ASP A 424 23.63 -10.94 -5.53
C ASP A 424 22.22 -11.20 -6.11
N ASP A 425 21.74 -12.42 -5.95
CA ASP A 425 20.44 -12.86 -6.48
C ASP A 425 19.31 -12.77 -5.46
N VAL A 426 19.36 -11.77 -4.57
CA VAL A 426 18.30 -11.48 -3.59
C VAL A 426 17.48 -10.25 -4.02
N ASP A 427 16.35 -10.02 -3.36
CA ASP A 427 15.56 -8.81 -3.55
C ASP A 427 16.12 -7.67 -2.72
N HIS A 428 16.18 -6.47 -3.28
CA HIS A 428 16.64 -5.24 -2.65
C HIS A 428 15.48 -4.26 -2.47
N ASP A 429 15.08 -4.05 -1.22
CA ASP A 429 14.10 -3.03 -0.83
C ASP A 429 14.83 -1.77 -0.37
N VAL A 430 14.64 -0.67 -1.11
CA VAL A 430 15.53 0.50 -1.03
C VAL A 430 14.79 1.74 -0.52
N MET A 431 15.40 2.45 0.42
CA MET A 431 14.95 3.77 0.88
C MET A 431 16.07 4.79 0.66
N VAL A 432 15.84 5.77 -0.21
CA VAL A 432 16.81 6.83 -0.51
C VAL A 432 16.76 7.90 0.58
N ALA A 433 17.93 8.35 1.02
CA ALA A 433 18.03 9.49 1.94
C ALA A 433 17.49 10.78 1.30
N PRO A 434 16.80 11.66 2.05
CA PRO A 434 16.21 12.89 1.49
C PRO A 434 17.19 13.80 0.77
N ASN A 435 18.47 13.77 1.17
CA ASN A 435 19.55 14.53 0.53
C ASN A 435 20.14 13.86 -0.72
N GLY A 436 19.64 12.66 -1.08
CA GLY A 436 20.11 11.90 -2.24
C GLY A 436 21.53 11.35 -2.13
N ALA A 437 22.21 11.44 -0.97
CA ALA A 437 23.62 11.10 -0.86
C ALA A 437 23.88 9.58 -0.73
N TYR A 438 22.91 8.81 -0.27
CA TYR A 438 23.03 7.37 -0.02
C TYR A 438 21.64 6.71 0.04
N PHE A 439 21.61 5.41 0.14
CA PHE A 439 20.37 4.67 0.36
C PHE A 439 20.51 3.59 1.44
N VAL A 440 19.41 3.28 2.10
CA VAL A 440 19.26 2.12 2.99
C VAL A 440 18.72 0.97 2.16
N ASP A 441 19.41 -0.16 2.18
CA ASP A 441 19.11 -1.35 1.41
C ASP A 441 18.78 -2.51 2.36
N SER A 442 17.60 -3.10 2.22
CA SER A 442 17.18 -4.30 2.93
C SER A 442 17.15 -5.47 1.95
N ALA A 443 18.18 -6.29 1.99
CA ALA A 443 18.38 -7.41 1.07
C ALA A 443 17.83 -8.70 1.67
N SER A 444 16.93 -9.41 0.95
CA SER A 444 16.30 -10.64 1.42
C SER A 444 15.71 -11.49 0.30
N THR A 445 15.24 -12.70 0.65
CA THR A 445 14.32 -13.49 -0.19
C THR A 445 13.21 -14.03 0.69
N THR A 446 12.21 -14.68 0.13
CA THR A 446 11.16 -15.37 0.90
C THR A 446 11.72 -16.37 1.93
N ALA A 447 12.92 -16.91 1.69
CA ALA A 447 13.57 -17.91 2.55
C ALA A 447 14.81 -17.39 3.29
N THR A 448 15.39 -16.27 2.83
CA THR A 448 16.61 -15.69 3.41
C THR A 448 16.25 -14.46 4.24
N PRO A 449 16.52 -14.44 5.55
CA PRO A 449 16.25 -13.31 6.42
C PRO A 449 16.91 -12.02 5.93
N ALA A 450 16.29 -10.89 6.26
CA ALA A 450 16.77 -9.59 5.80
C ALA A 450 18.12 -9.21 6.43
N VAL A 451 19.01 -8.71 5.58
CA VAL A 451 20.23 -7.98 5.97
C VAL A 451 20.07 -6.54 5.51
N THR A 452 20.11 -5.60 6.46
CA THR A 452 19.92 -4.18 6.15
C THR A 452 21.25 -3.44 6.29
N THR A 453 21.61 -2.68 5.25
CA THR A 453 22.85 -1.92 5.13
C THR A 453 22.58 -0.49 4.64
N VAL A 454 23.52 0.42 4.84
CA VAL A 454 23.58 1.70 4.13
C VAL A 454 24.59 1.55 2.99
N ARG A 455 24.22 1.98 1.79
CA ARG A 455 25.08 1.90 0.60
C ARG A 455 25.26 3.27 -0.07
N GLY A 456 26.42 3.46 -0.66
CA GLY A 456 26.68 4.54 -1.60
C GLY A 456 26.20 4.21 -3.01
N TRP A 457 26.16 5.22 -3.88
CA TRP A 457 25.79 5.06 -5.30
C TRP A 457 26.85 4.32 -6.16
N ASP A 458 27.97 3.93 -5.57
CA ASP A 458 28.93 2.98 -6.13
C ASP A 458 28.61 1.52 -5.75
N GLY A 459 27.52 1.28 -5.00
CA GLY A 459 27.09 -0.03 -4.50
C GLY A 459 27.82 -0.50 -3.24
N ARG A 460 28.86 0.22 -2.79
CA ARG A 460 29.64 -0.16 -1.61
C ARG A 460 28.80 0.01 -0.32
N VAL A 461 28.92 -0.96 0.58
CA VAL A 461 28.37 -0.87 1.93
C VAL A 461 29.17 0.17 2.74
N LEU A 462 28.47 1.19 3.24
CA LEU A 462 29.00 2.23 4.11
C LEU A 462 28.87 1.85 5.58
N VAL A 463 27.69 1.28 5.95
CA VAL A 463 27.37 0.86 7.32
C VAL A 463 26.51 -0.39 7.29
N GLU A 464 26.85 -1.39 8.09
CA GLU A 464 25.95 -2.50 8.39
C GLU A 464 24.98 -2.10 9.51
N LEU A 465 23.67 -2.35 9.31
CA LEU A 465 22.64 -1.96 10.27
C LEU A 465 22.12 -3.15 11.08
N GLU A 466 21.37 -4.04 10.44
CA GLU A 466 20.71 -5.15 11.12
C GLU A 466 20.80 -6.45 10.31
N HIS A 467 20.86 -7.56 11.03
CA HIS A 467 20.65 -8.91 10.53
C HIS A 467 19.39 -9.46 11.22
N ALA A 468 18.40 -9.84 10.45
CA ALA A 468 17.16 -10.39 11.00
C ALA A 468 17.42 -11.72 11.74
N ASP A 469 17.07 -11.78 13.01
CA ASP A 469 17.15 -13.01 13.82
C ASP A 469 15.82 -13.77 13.73
N ILE A 470 15.87 -14.98 13.18
CA ILE A 470 14.71 -15.86 13.02
C ILE A 470 14.66 -17.02 14.02
N THR A 471 15.51 -17.01 15.04
CA THR A 471 15.58 -18.09 16.04
C THR A 471 14.23 -18.35 16.69
N ARG A 472 13.51 -17.29 17.07
CA ARG A 472 12.17 -17.39 17.66
C ARG A 472 11.13 -17.88 16.67
N LEU A 473 11.25 -17.49 15.40
CA LEU A 473 10.35 -17.93 14.33
C LEU A 473 10.53 -19.43 14.08
N LEU A 474 11.77 -19.92 13.95
CA LEU A 474 12.08 -21.33 13.79
C LEU A 474 11.57 -22.18 14.96
N ALA A 475 11.63 -21.65 16.19
CA ALA A 475 11.12 -22.34 17.38
C ALA A 475 9.60 -22.57 17.36
N THR A 476 8.84 -21.91 16.48
CA THR A 476 7.40 -22.16 16.28
C THR A 476 7.12 -23.40 15.42
N GLY A 477 8.14 -24.01 14.82
CA GLY A 477 8.00 -25.07 13.82
C GLY A 477 7.83 -24.53 12.38
N TRP A 478 7.95 -23.21 12.21
CA TRP A 478 7.96 -22.57 10.89
C TRP A 478 9.13 -23.08 10.04
N THR A 479 8.89 -23.23 8.75
CA THR A 479 9.92 -23.55 7.77
C THR A 479 9.88 -22.50 6.64
N PRO A 480 11.03 -22.16 6.02
CA PRO A 480 11.05 -21.23 4.91
C PRO A 480 10.05 -21.60 3.81
N PRO A 481 9.28 -20.63 3.29
CA PRO A 481 8.38 -20.86 2.18
C PRO A 481 9.14 -21.32 0.93
N GLU A 482 8.50 -22.16 0.15
CA GLU A 482 9.05 -22.66 -1.12
C GLU A 482 8.65 -21.73 -2.25
N ARG A 483 9.63 -21.10 -2.93
CA ARG A 483 9.39 -20.43 -4.23
C ARG A 483 9.22 -21.50 -5.31
N PHE A 484 8.21 -21.34 -6.16
CA PHE A 484 7.98 -22.27 -7.25
C PHE A 484 7.69 -21.55 -8.58
N ARG A 485 7.92 -22.27 -9.68
CA ARG A 485 7.54 -21.88 -11.03
C ARG A 485 6.67 -22.98 -11.65
N VAL A 486 5.56 -22.57 -12.27
CA VAL A 486 4.62 -23.46 -12.99
C VAL A 486 4.14 -22.78 -14.26
N LYS A 487 3.47 -23.51 -15.13
CA LYS A 487 2.84 -22.92 -16.32
C LYS A 487 1.43 -22.43 -16.01
N ALA A 488 1.06 -21.31 -16.61
CA ALA A 488 -0.30 -20.77 -16.61
C ALA A 488 -1.28 -21.76 -17.29
N ALA A 489 -2.56 -21.45 -17.24
CA ALA A 489 -3.60 -22.25 -17.89
C ALA A 489 -3.43 -22.37 -19.42
N ASP A 490 -2.69 -21.45 -20.05
CA ASP A 490 -2.34 -21.52 -21.48
C ASP A 490 -1.25 -22.56 -21.80
N GLY A 491 -0.60 -23.15 -20.79
CA GLY A 491 0.47 -24.14 -20.90
C GLY A 491 1.83 -23.57 -21.34
N VAL A 492 1.95 -22.27 -21.57
CA VAL A 492 3.15 -21.60 -22.10
C VAL A 492 3.75 -20.61 -21.12
N THR A 493 2.94 -19.70 -20.57
CA THR A 493 3.39 -18.59 -19.70
C THR A 493 3.86 -19.12 -18.36
N ASP A 494 5.05 -18.70 -17.94
CA ASP A 494 5.55 -19.01 -16.60
C ASP A 494 4.86 -18.15 -15.52
N LEU A 495 4.37 -18.83 -14.49
CA LEU A 495 3.86 -18.22 -13.25
C LEU A 495 4.81 -18.50 -12.11
N TYR A 496 4.89 -17.56 -11.21
CA TYR A 496 5.71 -17.67 -10.00
C TYR A 496 4.83 -17.54 -8.77
N GLY A 497 5.12 -18.35 -7.76
CA GLY A 497 4.33 -18.40 -6.55
C GLY A 497 5.16 -18.74 -5.33
N VAL A 498 4.48 -18.76 -4.19
CA VAL A 498 5.02 -19.17 -2.88
C VAL A 498 4.10 -20.23 -2.27
N LEU A 499 4.71 -21.27 -1.74
CA LEU A 499 4.05 -22.37 -1.02
C LEU A 499 4.53 -22.37 0.43
N TYR A 500 3.58 -22.25 1.35
CA TYR A 500 3.81 -22.36 2.79
C TYR A 500 3.45 -23.77 3.25
N ARG A 501 4.41 -24.46 3.86
CA ARG A 501 4.19 -25.81 4.40
C ARG A 501 3.63 -25.74 5.82
N PRO A 502 2.81 -26.72 6.23
CA PRO A 502 2.38 -26.84 7.62
C PRO A 502 3.57 -26.84 8.59
N HIS A 503 3.37 -26.27 9.77
CA HIS A 503 4.36 -26.42 10.84
C HIS A 503 4.54 -27.93 11.17
N HIS A 504 5.76 -28.33 11.52
CA HIS A 504 6.11 -29.75 11.75
C HIS A 504 5.76 -30.66 10.57
N PHE A 505 5.99 -30.16 9.34
CA PHE A 505 5.66 -30.84 8.09
C PHE A 505 6.27 -32.23 8.00
N ASP A 506 5.44 -33.24 7.69
CA ASP A 506 5.83 -34.61 7.38
C ASP A 506 5.53 -34.87 5.88
N PRO A 507 6.53 -35.18 5.04
CA PRO A 507 6.32 -35.47 3.62
C PRO A 507 5.48 -36.74 3.35
N ALA A 508 5.28 -37.61 4.34
CA ALA A 508 4.39 -38.76 4.24
C ALA A 508 2.92 -38.43 4.54
N GLY A 509 2.65 -37.26 5.09
CA GLY A 509 1.29 -36.78 5.39
C GLY A 509 0.49 -36.43 4.14
N ARG A 510 -0.81 -36.14 4.32
CA ARG A 510 -1.68 -35.52 3.32
C ARG A 510 -2.38 -34.32 3.93
N TYR A 511 -2.19 -33.17 3.31
CA TYR A 511 -2.61 -31.88 3.88
C TYR A 511 -3.64 -31.20 2.99
N PRO A 512 -4.72 -30.63 3.57
CA PRO A 512 -5.65 -29.79 2.83
C PRO A 512 -4.92 -28.53 2.35
N ILE A 513 -5.37 -28.01 1.20
CA ILE A 513 -4.74 -26.89 0.52
C ILE A 513 -5.63 -25.65 0.68
N VAL A 514 -5.03 -24.49 0.91
CA VAL A 514 -5.68 -23.19 0.85
C VAL A 514 -4.99 -22.34 -0.21
N ASP A 515 -5.73 -21.97 -1.24
CA ASP A 515 -5.33 -20.98 -2.24
C ASP A 515 -5.65 -19.57 -1.72
N THR A 516 -4.72 -18.63 -1.89
CA THR A 516 -4.89 -17.25 -1.41
C THR A 516 -4.64 -16.25 -2.54
N PRO A 517 -5.55 -16.15 -3.51
CA PRO A 517 -5.38 -15.30 -4.68
C PRO A 517 -5.59 -13.81 -4.38
N TYR A 518 -4.96 -12.95 -5.19
CA TYR A 518 -5.30 -11.55 -5.32
C TYR A 518 -5.06 -11.11 -6.77
N PRO A 519 -6.11 -10.99 -7.60
CA PRO A 519 -5.97 -10.68 -9.01
C PRO A 519 -5.86 -9.17 -9.26
N GLY A 520 -5.40 -8.83 -10.44
CA GLY A 520 -5.46 -7.49 -10.98
C GLY A 520 -4.11 -6.80 -11.05
N PRO A 521 -4.05 -5.73 -11.84
CA PRO A 521 -2.79 -5.09 -12.21
C PRO A 521 -2.25 -4.12 -11.14
N GLN A 522 -2.98 -3.91 -10.04
CA GLN A 522 -2.63 -2.92 -9.03
C GLN A 522 -1.68 -3.44 -7.95
N THR A 523 -1.51 -4.76 -7.78
CA THR A 523 -0.60 -5.32 -6.78
C THR A 523 -0.19 -6.76 -7.10
N ASN A 524 0.97 -7.17 -6.61
CA ASN A 524 1.36 -8.57 -6.55
C ASN A 524 0.87 -9.21 -5.26
N ARG A 525 0.39 -10.45 -5.36
CA ARG A 525 0.06 -11.28 -4.19
C ARG A 525 1.33 -11.88 -3.57
N VAL A 526 2.33 -12.12 -4.38
CA VAL A 526 3.58 -12.77 -4.00
C VAL A 526 4.68 -11.75 -3.87
N HIS A 527 5.21 -11.57 -2.65
CA HIS A 527 6.36 -10.73 -2.38
C HIS A 527 7.67 -11.51 -2.54
N PRO A 528 8.72 -10.94 -3.13
CA PRO A 528 10.03 -11.58 -3.24
C PRO A 528 10.85 -11.50 -1.95
N THR A 529 10.40 -10.73 -0.95
CA THR A 529 11.09 -10.42 0.32
C THR A 529 10.82 -11.45 1.42
N PHE A 530 11.63 -11.41 2.48
CA PHE A 530 11.41 -12.22 3.69
C PHE A 530 10.14 -11.82 4.45
N ASP A 531 9.77 -10.55 4.41
CA ASP A 531 8.46 -10.10 4.90
C ASP A 531 7.41 -10.38 3.81
N PRO A 532 6.49 -11.32 4.03
CA PRO A 532 5.51 -11.73 3.01
C PRO A 532 4.32 -10.75 2.88
N GLY A 533 4.33 -9.62 3.59
CA GLY A 533 3.22 -8.68 3.66
C GLY A 533 2.00 -9.24 4.42
N ILE A 534 0.96 -8.40 4.58
CA ILE A 534 -0.20 -8.71 5.41
C ILE A 534 -0.90 -10.02 4.99
N LEU A 535 -1.14 -10.20 3.69
CA LEU A 535 -1.77 -11.42 3.17
C LEU A 535 -0.86 -12.64 3.30
N GLY A 536 0.45 -12.45 3.26
CA GLY A 536 1.44 -13.51 3.48
C GLY A 536 1.51 -13.94 4.95
N HIS A 537 1.39 -13.01 5.90
CA HIS A 537 1.29 -13.34 7.32
C HIS A 537 0.05 -14.18 7.63
N GLU A 538 -1.10 -13.87 7.02
CA GLU A 538 -2.28 -14.72 7.15
C GLU A 538 -2.05 -16.12 6.56
N ALA A 539 -1.33 -16.19 5.42
CA ALA A 539 -0.95 -17.48 4.83
C ALA A 539 -0.03 -18.30 5.74
N GLU A 540 0.98 -17.68 6.38
CA GLU A 540 1.82 -18.33 7.39
C GLU A 540 1.00 -18.80 8.60
N ALA A 541 0.04 -18.01 9.07
CA ALA A 541 -0.85 -18.38 10.16
C ALA A 541 -1.72 -19.60 9.79
N MET A 542 -2.28 -19.65 8.58
CA MET A 542 -3.02 -20.83 8.10
C MET A 542 -2.12 -22.05 7.95
N ALA A 543 -0.86 -21.89 7.55
CA ALA A 543 0.09 -22.98 7.53
C ALA A 543 0.37 -23.55 8.94
N ALA A 544 0.44 -22.68 9.95
CA ALA A 544 0.55 -23.13 11.34
C ALA A 544 -0.66 -23.92 11.85
N LEU A 545 -1.85 -23.71 11.27
CA LEU A 545 -3.04 -24.52 11.55
C LEU A 545 -2.97 -25.93 10.94
N GLY A 546 -2.05 -26.17 10.00
CA GLY A 546 -1.88 -27.47 9.35
C GLY A 546 -2.30 -27.50 7.88
N PHE A 547 -2.52 -26.35 7.23
CA PHE A 547 -2.79 -26.26 5.80
C PHE A 547 -1.50 -26.11 4.98
N VAL A 548 -1.51 -26.65 3.77
CA VAL A 548 -0.61 -26.19 2.71
C VAL A 548 -1.23 -24.93 2.13
N VAL A 549 -0.52 -23.80 2.20
CA VAL A 549 -1.06 -22.54 1.66
C VAL A 549 -0.29 -22.15 0.40
N VAL A 550 -1.01 -21.83 -0.66
CA VAL A 550 -0.43 -21.46 -1.97
C VAL A 550 -0.85 -20.03 -2.32
N ALA A 551 0.10 -19.27 -2.78
CA ALA A 551 -0.12 -17.96 -3.40
C ALA A 551 0.59 -17.92 -4.74
N VAL A 552 -0.08 -17.48 -5.80
CA VAL A 552 0.49 -17.33 -7.13
C VAL A 552 0.00 -16.05 -7.80
N ASP A 553 0.91 -15.33 -8.46
CA ASP A 553 0.57 -14.21 -9.33
C ASP A 553 0.22 -14.74 -10.72
N GLY A 554 -1.08 -14.81 -11.02
CA GLY A 554 -1.60 -15.18 -12.32
C GLY A 554 -1.42 -14.07 -13.35
N ARG A 555 -1.70 -14.38 -14.62
CA ARG A 555 -1.73 -13.37 -15.68
C ARG A 555 -2.73 -12.26 -15.32
N GLY A 556 -2.34 -11.03 -15.61
CA GLY A 556 -3.07 -9.83 -15.22
C GLY A 556 -2.48 -9.11 -14.00
N SER A 557 -1.56 -9.73 -13.23
CA SER A 557 -0.83 -9.05 -12.16
C SER A 557 0.34 -8.19 -12.70
N PRO A 558 0.84 -7.21 -11.94
CA PRO A 558 1.90 -6.31 -12.37
C PRO A 558 3.29 -6.94 -12.23
N GLY A 559 4.32 -6.22 -12.67
CA GLY A 559 5.72 -6.57 -12.44
C GLY A 559 6.35 -7.44 -13.52
N ARG A 560 5.62 -7.70 -14.62
CA ARG A 560 6.07 -8.41 -15.80
C ARG A 560 5.93 -7.51 -17.05
N ASP A 561 5.99 -8.12 -18.22
CA ASP A 561 5.70 -7.43 -19.48
C ASP A 561 4.23 -6.95 -19.56
N LYS A 562 3.99 -6.05 -20.52
CA LYS A 562 2.67 -5.45 -20.69
C LYS A 562 1.62 -6.47 -21.11
N THR A 563 1.96 -7.46 -21.91
CA THR A 563 1.04 -8.52 -22.35
C THR A 563 0.55 -9.35 -21.16
N PHE A 564 1.47 -9.67 -20.24
CA PHE A 564 1.12 -10.37 -18.99
C PHE A 564 0.15 -9.56 -18.14
N SER A 565 0.43 -8.26 -17.92
CA SER A 565 -0.42 -7.41 -17.09
C SER A 565 -1.75 -7.05 -17.75
N ASP A 566 -1.79 -6.91 -19.07
CA ASP A 566 -3.00 -6.62 -19.84
C ASP A 566 -3.97 -7.82 -19.96
N ALA A 567 -3.54 -9.02 -19.59
CA ALA A 567 -4.42 -10.21 -19.59
C ALA A 567 -5.64 -10.04 -18.64
N SER A 568 -5.59 -9.11 -17.68
CA SER A 568 -6.73 -8.74 -16.83
C SER A 568 -7.75 -7.83 -17.54
N TYR A 569 -7.37 -7.13 -18.61
CA TYR A 569 -8.26 -6.21 -19.30
C TYR A 569 -9.41 -6.99 -19.98
N GLY A 570 -10.64 -6.64 -19.65
CA GLY A 570 -11.83 -7.38 -20.07
C GLY A 570 -12.00 -8.76 -19.40
N ASN A 571 -11.12 -9.15 -18.48
CA ASN A 571 -11.13 -10.46 -17.81
C ASN A 571 -10.67 -10.40 -16.33
N LEU A 572 -10.98 -9.31 -15.66
CA LEU A 572 -10.55 -9.09 -14.29
C LEU A 572 -11.10 -10.19 -13.35
N GLY A 573 -10.19 -10.84 -12.61
CA GLY A 573 -10.56 -11.85 -11.60
C GLY A 573 -10.66 -13.29 -12.10
N ASP A 574 -10.19 -13.61 -13.31
CA ASP A 574 -10.09 -15.00 -13.81
C ASP A 574 -9.24 -15.86 -12.83
N ALA A 575 -9.71 -17.06 -12.54
CA ALA A 575 -9.09 -18.00 -11.60
C ALA A 575 -8.45 -19.24 -12.30
N CYS A 576 -8.37 -19.26 -13.61
CA CYS A 576 -7.86 -20.42 -14.37
C CYS A 576 -6.38 -20.71 -14.07
N ASP A 577 -5.57 -19.68 -13.91
CA ASP A 577 -4.14 -19.82 -13.63
C ASP A 577 -3.87 -20.42 -12.25
N GLN A 578 -4.65 -20.04 -11.22
CA GLN A 578 -4.56 -20.59 -9.87
C GLN A 578 -4.90 -22.09 -9.86
N ALA A 579 -6.01 -22.46 -10.51
CA ALA A 579 -6.42 -23.86 -10.62
C ALA A 579 -5.38 -24.71 -11.37
N ALA A 580 -4.79 -24.16 -12.45
CA ALA A 580 -3.72 -24.83 -13.20
C ALA A 580 -2.46 -25.01 -12.34
N ALA A 581 -2.07 -23.99 -11.58
CA ALA A 581 -0.93 -24.04 -10.68
C ALA A 581 -1.09 -25.13 -9.60
N LEU A 582 -2.22 -25.18 -8.91
CA LEU A 582 -2.48 -26.19 -7.88
C LEU A 582 -2.40 -27.63 -8.43
N ARG A 583 -3.01 -27.87 -9.58
CA ARG A 583 -2.97 -29.19 -10.25
C ARG A 583 -1.54 -29.59 -10.65
N GLN A 584 -0.72 -28.65 -11.12
CA GLN A 584 0.67 -28.90 -11.46
C GLN A 584 1.53 -29.18 -10.22
N LEU A 585 1.40 -28.38 -9.18
CA LEU A 585 2.13 -28.55 -7.92
C LEU A 585 1.88 -29.92 -7.28
N ALA A 586 0.63 -30.37 -7.25
CA ALA A 586 0.25 -31.64 -6.67
C ALA A 586 0.83 -32.86 -7.40
N ARG A 587 1.16 -32.75 -8.70
CA ARG A 587 1.81 -33.85 -9.47
C ARG A 587 3.16 -34.27 -8.90
N THR A 588 3.89 -33.35 -8.32
CA THR A 588 5.23 -33.55 -7.76
C THR A 588 5.26 -33.51 -6.23
N ARG A 589 4.11 -33.24 -5.61
CA ARG A 589 3.95 -33.11 -4.16
C ARG A 589 2.75 -33.93 -3.69
N PRO A 590 2.93 -35.28 -3.51
CA PRO A 590 1.82 -36.19 -3.19
C PRO A 590 1.14 -35.90 -1.86
N TRP A 591 1.75 -35.11 -1.01
CA TRP A 591 1.21 -34.62 0.24
C TRP A 591 0.19 -33.49 0.08
N MET A 592 0.05 -32.90 -1.11
CA MET A 592 -1.00 -31.92 -1.44
C MET A 592 -2.30 -32.65 -1.78
N ASP A 593 -3.33 -32.47 -0.94
CA ASP A 593 -4.63 -33.16 -1.10
C ASP A 593 -5.61 -32.37 -1.95
N LEU A 594 -5.68 -32.69 -3.24
CA LEU A 594 -6.61 -32.03 -4.19
C LEU A 594 -8.08 -32.32 -3.91
N ASP A 595 -8.41 -33.28 -3.06
CA ASP A 595 -9.80 -33.54 -2.65
C ASP A 595 -10.26 -32.57 -1.54
N ARG A 596 -9.33 -31.83 -0.93
CA ARG A 596 -9.56 -30.87 0.16
C ARG A 596 -8.92 -29.53 -0.12
N VAL A 597 -9.39 -28.85 -1.18
CA VAL A 597 -8.90 -27.54 -1.59
C VAL A 597 -9.90 -26.47 -1.18
N GLY A 598 -9.41 -25.43 -0.50
CA GLY A 598 -10.14 -24.21 -0.21
C GLY A 598 -9.51 -22.99 -0.86
N VAL A 599 -10.23 -21.89 -0.83
CA VAL A 599 -9.75 -20.59 -1.31
C VAL A 599 -10.18 -19.47 -0.38
N VAL A 600 -9.27 -18.54 -0.08
CA VAL A 600 -9.52 -17.40 0.81
C VAL A 600 -9.06 -16.12 0.14
N GLY A 601 -9.95 -15.13 0.07
CA GLY A 601 -9.61 -13.84 -0.49
C GLY A 601 -10.33 -12.67 0.15
N ILE A 602 -9.77 -11.48 -0.06
CA ILE A 602 -10.34 -10.20 0.35
C ILE A 602 -10.38 -9.26 -0.84
N SER A 603 -11.40 -8.38 -0.93
CA SER A 603 -11.50 -7.38 -1.99
C SER A 603 -11.53 -8.04 -3.39
N ALA A 604 -10.63 -7.66 -4.29
CA ALA A 604 -10.44 -8.35 -5.57
C ALA A 604 -10.11 -9.84 -5.39
N GLY A 605 -9.33 -10.20 -4.35
CA GLY A 605 -9.10 -11.60 -3.98
C GLY A 605 -10.38 -12.32 -3.53
N GLY A 606 -11.30 -11.62 -2.85
CA GLY A 606 -12.62 -12.13 -2.50
C GLY A 606 -13.51 -12.41 -3.73
N HIS A 607 -13.41 -11.55 -4.75
CA HIS A 607 -14.02 -11.80 -6.05
C HIS A 607 -13.45 -13.08 -6.67
N GLN A 608 -12.12 -13.20 -6.74
CA GLN A 608 -11.46 -14.35 -7.35
C GLN A 608 -11.68 -15.64 -6.56
N ALA A 609 -11.81 -15.57 -5.23
CA ALA A 609 -12.14 -16.74 -4.41
C ALA A 609 -13.51 -17.31 -4.80
N VAL A 610 -14.53 -16.47 -4.95
CA VAL A 610 -15.85 -16.91 -5.44
C VAL A 610 -15.76 -17.40 -6.88
N ARG A 611 -15.06 -16.69 -7.75
CA ARG A 611 -14.84 -17.09 -9.14
C ARG A 611 -14.21 -18.48 -9.26
N ALA A 612 -13.21 -18.79 -8.44
CA ALA A 612 -12.59 -20.11 -8.37
C ALA A 612 -13.59 -21.21 -8.00
N MET A 613 -14.45 -20.94 -7.02
CA MET A 613 -15.53 -21.86 -6.62
C MET A 613 -16.55 -22.12 -7.75
N LEU A 614 -16.85 -21.09 -8.55
CA LEU A 614 -17.84 -21.15 -9.62
C LEU A 614 -17.31 -21.81 -10.90
N ASP A 615 -16.04 -21.52 -11.26
CA ASP A 615 -15.46 -21.99 -12.52
C ASP A 615 -14.71 -23.34 -12.36
N HIS A 616 -14.30 -23.71 -11.13
CA HIS A 616 -13.61 -24.98 -10.82
C HIS A 616 -14.24 -25.72 -9.62
N PRO A 617 -15.55 -26.04 -9.66
CA PRO A 617 -16.25 -26.72 -8.55
C PRO A 617 -15.72 -28.15 -8.29
N ASP A 618 -15.08 -28.75 -9.28
CA ASP A 618 -14.40 -30.04 -9.15
C ASP A 618 -13.16 -29.95 -8.23
N LEU A 619 -12.50 -28.79 -8.15
CA LEU A 619 -11.29 -28.57 -7.37
C LEU A 619 -11.61 -27.94 -6.01
N TYR A 620 -12.27 -26.79 -5.98
CA TYR A 620 -12.50 -26.03 -4.75
C TYR A 620 -13.72 -26.52 -3.98
N LYS A 621 -13.52 -26.92 -2.71
CA LYS A 621 -14.57 -27.49 -1.83
C LYS A 621 -15.11 -26.47 -0.81
N ALA A 622 -14.29 -25.49 -0.43
CA ALA A 622 -14.65 -24.43 0.50
C ALA A 622 -14.06 -23.09 0.05
N GLY A 623 -14.84 -22.02 0.16
CA GLY A 623 -14.39 -20.68 -0.21
C GLY A 623 -14.77 -19.63 0.81
N ILE A 624 -13.88 -18.66 1.03
CA ILE A 624 -14.13 -17.49 1.87
C ILE A 624 -13.89 -16.24 1.06
N SER A 625 -14.92 -15.41 0.96
CA SER A 625 -14.81 -14.10 0.32
C SER A 625 -15.09 -12.99 1.34
N SER A 626 -14.12 -12.14 1.58
CA SER A 626 -14.27 -10.95 2.42
C SER A 626 -14.28 -9.70 1.56
N CYS A 627 -15.33 -8.88 1.67
CA CYS A 627 -15.53 -7.64 0.89
C CYS A 627 -15.28 -7.80 -0.61
N GLY A 628 -15.75 -8.93 -1.22
CA GLY A 628 -15.50 -9.26 -2.61
C GLY A 628 -16.26 -8.37 -3.59
N THR A 629 -15.62 -7.99 -4.71
CA THR A 629 -16.18 -7.14 -5.78
C THR A 629 -17.02 -7.97 -6.76
N HIS A 630 -18.11 -8.62 -6.31
CA HIS A 630 -18.82 -9.66 -7.05
C HIS A 630 -19.55 -9.19 -8.31
N GLU A 631 -19.77 -7.87 -8.44
CA GLU A 631 -20.43 -7.27 -9.59
C GLU A 631 -19.75 -5.95 -9.96
N LEU A 632 -18.89 -5.97 -10.97
CA LEU A 632 -18.07 -4.79 -11.32
C LEU A 632 -18.88 -3.58 -11.77
N ARG A 633 -20.14 -3.76 -12.24
CA ARG A 633 -21.05 -2.64 -12.55
C ARG A 633 -21.41 -1.80 -11.33
N HIS A 634 -21.17 -2.31 -10.12
CA HIS A 634 -21.43 -1.64 -8.85
C HIS A 634 -20.15 -1.18 -8.14
N LEU A 635 -18.97 -1.46 -8.71
CA LEU A 635 -17.72 -0.94 -8.22
C LEU A 635 -17.55 0.53 -8.63
N HIS A 636 -16.67 1.28 -7.98
CA HIS A 636 -16.38 2.65 -8.41
C HIS A 636 -15.81 2.70 -9.84
N ALA A 637 -16.28 3.67 -10.61
CA ALA A 637 -15.98 3.82 -12.03
C ALA A 637 -14.49 3.81 -12.33
N GLY A 638 -13.69 4.56 -11.55
CA GLY A 638 -12.28 4.72 -11.80
C GLY A 638 -11.46 3.43 -11.82
N HIS A 639 -11.80 2.45 -10.97
CA HIS A 639 -11.13 1.14 -10.98
C HIS A 639 -11.67 0.24 -12.10
N ALA A 640 -13.00 0.11 -12.17
CA ALA A 640 -13.60 -0.83 -13.10
C ALA A 640 -13.35 -0.45 -14.56
N GLU A 641 -13.49 0.83 -14.91
CA GLU A 641 -13.26 1.33 -16.28
C GLU A 641 -11.80 1.21 -16.70
N LEU A 642 -10.87 1.54 -15.78
CA LEU A 642 -9.44 1.49 -16.05
C LEU A 642 -8.92 0.06 -16.26
N TYR A 643 -9.34 -0.89 -15.43
CA TYR A 643 -8.76 -2.23 -15.41
C TYR A 643 -9.58 -3.30 -16.12
N HIS A 644 -10.88 -3.10 -16.24
CA HIS A 644 -11.73 -4.00 -16.99
C HIS A 644 -12.12 -3.44 -18.37
N GLY A 645 -12.25 -2.13 -18.49
CA GLY A 645 -12.67 -1.42 -19.70
C GLY A 645 -14.03 -0.75 -19.56
N MET A 646 -14.34 0.13 -20.51
CA MET A 646 -15.61 0.88 -20.52
C MET A 646 -16.82 -0.04 -20.74
N PRO A 647 -17.97 0.21 -20.08
CA PRO A 647 -19.22 -0.45 -20.43
C PRO A 647 -19.55 -0.24 -21.91
N GLY A 648 -19.93 -1.34 -22.58
CA GLY A 648 -20.18 -1.34 -24.03
C GLY A 648 -18.97 -1.77 -24.88
N GLU A 649 -17.74 -1.67 -24.33
CA GLU A 649 -16.53 -2.23 -24.92
C GLU A 649 -16.12 -3.54 -24.24
N ALA A 650 -16.24 -3.59 -22.90
CA ALA A 650 -15.93 -4.77 -22.09
C ALA A 650 -17.20 -5.52 -21.65
N ASP A 651 -17.10 -6.84 -21.60
CA ASP A 651 -18.19 -7.73 -21.16
C ASP A 651 -18.21 -7.89 -19.64
N TYR A 652 -19.01 -7.09 -18.97
CA TYR A 652 -19.19 -7.13 -17.52
C TYR A 652 -19.92 -8.40 -17.03
N ASP A 653 -20.73 -9.08 -17.86
CA ASP A 653 -21.37 -10.35 -17.50
C ASP A 653 -20.34 -11.48 -17.40
N ARG A 654 -19.32 -11.45 -18.24
CA ARG A 654 -18.23 -12.42 -18.22
C ARG A 654 -17.55 -12.50 -16.85
N VAL A 655 -17.40 -11.38 -16.16
CA VAL A 655 -16.70 -11.28 -14.87
C VAL A 655 -17.64 -11.19 -13.67
N SER A 656 -18.97 -11.17 -13.88
CA SER A 656 -19.94 -11.13 -12.79
C SER A 656 -20.03 -12.49 -12.09
N ASN A 657 -19.77 -12.53 -10.77
CA ASN A 657 -20.03 -13.71 -9.95
C ASN A 657 -21.53 -13.93 -9.72
N VAL A 658 -22.31 -12.85 -9.72
CA VAL A 658 -23.77 -12.91 -9.59
C VAL A 658 -24.39 -13.62 -10.79
N ALA A 659 -23.90 -13.35 -12.01
CA ALA A 659 -24.39 -13.99 -13.22
C ALA A 659 -24.11 -15.50 -13.27
N ARG A 660 -23.07 -15.97 -12.56
CA ARG A 660 -22.63 -17.38 -12.54
C ARG A 660 -22.94 -18.13 -11.24
N ALA A 661 -23.71 -17.56 -10.35
CA ALA A 661 -24.00 -18.10 -9.02
C ALA A 661 -24.61 -19.52 -9.03
N ASP A 662 -25.29 -19.90 -10.13
CA ASP A 662 -25.84 -21.23 -10.36
C ASP A 662 -24.79 -22.36 -10.29
N ARG A 663 -23.53 -22.07 -10.56
CA ARG A 663 -22.44 -23.05 -10.60
C ARG A 663 -21.86 -23.39 -9.22
N LEU A 664 -22.27 -22.71 -8.14
CA LEU A 664 -21.78 -23.01 -6.80
C LEU A 664 -22.11 -24.44 -6.39
N ALA A 665 -21.08 -25.22 -6.02
CA ALA A 665 -21.24 -26.59 -5.54
C ALA A 665 -20.61 -26.85 -4.16
N GLY A 666 -19.61 -26.06 -3.76
CA GLY A 666 -18.91 -26.16 -2.49
C GLY A 666 -19.51 -25.30 -1.37
N LYS A 667 -18.85 -25.29 -0.21
CA LYS A 667 -19.25 -24.45 0.93
C LYS A 667 -18.67 -23.04 0.77
N LEU A 668 -19.51 -22.02 0.94
CA LEU A 668 -19.11 -20.61 0.77
C LEU A 668 -19.45 -19.79 2.00
N LEU A 669 -18.45 -19.05 2.51
CA LEU A 669 -18.62 -18.03 3.54
C LEU A 669 -18.37 -16.65 2.94
N LEU A 670 -19.38 -15.80 2.96
CA LEU A 670 -19.32 -14.39 2.57
C LEU A 670 -19.15 -13.54 3.83
N ILE A 671 -18.12 -12.70 3.88
CA ILE A 671 -17.88 -11.77 4.98
C ILE A 671 -17.87 -10.34 4.45
N HIS A 672 -18.54 -9.41 5.13
CA HIS A 672 -18.53 -8.00 4.73
C HIS A 672 -18.49 -7.05 5.92
N GLY A 673 -17.78 -5.93 5.78
CA GLY A 673 -17.84 -4.82 6.70
C GLY A 673 -19.08 -3.96 6.41
N GLY A 674 -19.98 -3.82 7.41
CA GLY A 674 -21.24 -3.07 7.21
C GLY A 674 -21.04 -1.58 6.87
N MET A 675 -19.85 -1.04 7.18
CA MET A 675 -19.48 0.35 6.92
C MET A 675 -18.44 0.49 5.81
N ASP A 676 -18.20 -0.55 4.99
CA ASP A 676 -17.23 -0.52 3.90
C ASP A 676 -17.55 0.60 2.89
N PRO A 677 -16.70 1.64 2.75
CA PRO A 677 -16.91 2.73 1.81
C PRO A 677 -16.31 2.47 0.43
N ASN A 678 -15.43 1.48 0.30
CA ASN A 678 -14.69 1.16 -0.91
C ASN A 678 -15.46 0.14 -1.77
N VAL A 679 -15.62 -1.09 -1.26
CA VAL A 679 -16.50 -2.10 -1.87
C VAL A 679 -17.78 -2.14 -1.05
N LEU A 680 -18.83 -1.57 -1.60
CA LEU A 680 -20.08 -1.41 -0.85
C LEU A 680 -20.70 -2.77 -0.47
N PRO A 681 -21.37 -2.90 0.69
CA PRO A 681 -21.96 -4.16 1.13
C PRO A 681 -22.96 -4.78 0.15
N ASP A 682 -23.52 -3.99 -0.77
CA ASP A 682 -24.44 -4.46 -1.79
C ASP A 682 -23.82 -5.51 -2.74
N HIS A 683 -22.51 -5.51 -2.96
CA HIS A 683 -21.83 -6.58 -3.70
C HIS A 683 -22.08 -7.96 -3.11
N THR A 684 -21.89 -8.10 -1.80
CA THR A 684 -22.14 -9.35 -1.08
C THR A 684 -23.64 -9.67 -1.00
N MET A 685 -24.47 -8.66 -0.74
CA MET A 685 -25.93 -8.86 -0.65
C MET A 685 -26.53 -9.34 -1.98
N ARG A 686 -26.10 -8.79 -3.12
CA ARG A 686 -26.56 -9.23 -4.46
C ARG A 686 -26.17 -10.68 -4.75
N LEU A 687 -24.94 -11.06 -4.42
CA LEU A 687 -24.50 -12.44 -4.60
C LEU A 687 -25.28 -13.39 -3.68
N ALA A 688 -25.45 -13.04 -2.41
CA ALA A 688 -26.19 -13.84 -1.44
C ALA A 688 -27.67 -14.02 -1.86
N GLU A 689 -28.35 -12.95 -2.27
CA GLU A 689 -29.73 -13.01 -2.77
C GLU A 689 -29.84 -13.93 -3.99
N ARG A 690 -28.89 -13.82 -4.94
CA ARG A 690 -28.86 -14.67 -6.12
C ARG A 690 -28.66 -16.13 -5.76
N LEU A 691 -27.74 -16.44 -4.82
CA LEU A 691 -27.53 -17.81 -4.34
C LEU A 691 -28.78 -18.38 -3.64
N ILE A 692 -29.40 -17.60 -2.77
CA ILE A 692 -30.65 -17.99 -2.09
C ILE A 692 -31.76 -18.26 -3.11
N THR A 693 -31.93 -17.39 -4.12
CA THR A 693 -32.92 -17.57 -5.18
C THR A 693 -32.71 -18.88 -5.99
N LEU A 694 -31.43 -19.31 -6.07
CA LEU A 694 -31.02 -20.55 -6.74
C LEU A 694 -31.00 -21.76 -5.79
N ASP A 695 -31.51 -21.63 -4.58
CA ASP A 695 -31.48 -22.66 -3.53
C ASP A 695 -30.05 -23.20 -3.25
N LYS A 696 -29.04 -22.29 -3.24
CA LYS A 696 -27.65 -22.61 -2.93
C LYS A 696 -27.33 -22.25 -1.48
N ASP A 697 -26.71 -23.19 -0.77
CA ASP A 697 -26.20 -22.94 0.59
C ASP A 697 -25.11 -21.88 0.61
N VAL A 698 -25.27 -20.88 1.48
CA VAL A 698 -24.27 -19.84 1.72
C VAL A 698 -24.29 -19.44 3.20
N GLU A 699 -23.10 -19.35 3.81
CA GLU A 699 -22.93 -18.70 5.10
C GLU A 699 -22.58 -17.21 4.89
N MET A 700 -23.13 -16.34 5.71
CA MET A 700 -22.85 -14.91 5.63
C MET A 700 -22.56 -14.33 7.01
N LEU A 701 -21.50 -13.51 7.09
CA LEU A 701 -21.13 -12.74 8.27
C LEU A 701 -20.99 -11.27 7.92
N VAL A 702 -21.87 -10.43 8.42
CA VAL A 702 -21.71 -8.98 8.36
C VAL A 702 -21.15 -8.50 9.71
N ILE A 703 -20.04 -7.74 9.68
CA ILE A 703 -19.49 -7.08 10.86
C ILE A 703 -19.94 -5.61 10.82
N PRO A 704 -20.96 -5.20 11.62
CA PRO A 704 -21.71 -3.96 11.35
C PRO A 704 -20.86 -2.69 11.38
N GLY A 705 -19.86 -2.62 12.26
CA GLY A 705 -19.00 -1.43 12.42
C GLY A 705 -17.67 -1.50 11.66
N ALA A 706 -17.40 -2.57 10.90
CA ALA A 706 -16.16 -2.73 10.16
C ALA A 706 -16.22 -2.02 8.80
N GLU A 707 -15.07 -1.50 8.39
CA GLU A 707 -14.80 -0.99 7.05
C GLU A 707 -14.03 -2.04 6.21
N HIS A 708 -13.52 -1.63 5.04
CA HIS A 708 -12.93 -2.53 4.04
C HIS A 708 -11.82 -3.44 4.56
N LEU A 709 -10.91 -2.91 5.38
CA LEU A 709 -9.76 -3.64 5.92
C LEU A 709 -10.04 -4.32 7.27
N PHE A 710 -11.25 -4.22 7.80
CA PHE A 710 -11.67 -4.78 9.09
C PHE A 710 -10.82 -4.33 10.29
N LEU A 711 -10.13 -3.21 10.21
CA LEU A 711 -9.28 -2.71 11.28
C LEU A 711 -10.07 -2.53 12.59
N GLY A 712 -9.52 -3.09 13.68
CA GLY A 712 -10.20 -3.19 14.98
C GLY A 712 -11.16 -4.38 15.12
N TYR A 713 -11.38 -5.16 14.04
CA TYR A 713 -12.20 -6.38 14.02
C TYR A 713 -11.45 -7.59 13.45
N GLU A 714 -10.18 -7.42 13.10
CA GLU A 714 -9.35 -8.43 12.44
C GLU A 714 -9.24 -9.73 13.24
N HIS A 715 -9.21 -9.66 14.59
CA HIS A 715 -9.19 -10.80 15.49
C HIS A 715 -10.41 -11.71 15.29
N HIS A 716 -11.61 -11.11 15.12
CA HIS A 716 -12.84 -11.86 14.84
C HIS A 716 -12.85 -12.41 13.41
N LEU A 717 -12.40 -11.60 12.44
CA LEU A 717 -12.29 -12.01 11.03
C LEU A 717 -11.41 -13.25 10.88
N TYR A 718 -10.16 -13.21 11.39
CA TYR A 718 -9.23 -14.35 11.29
C TYR A 718 -9.79 -15.61 11.95
N ARG A 719 -10.32 -15.48 13.18
CA ARG A 719 -10.93 -16.61 13.87
C ARG A 719 -12.06 -17.25 13.06
N ARG A 720 -12.97 -16.46 12.49
CA ARG A 720 -14.11 -16.96 11.69
C ARG A 720 -13.65 -17.65 10.41
N ARG A 721 -12.63 -17.13 9.75
CA ARG A 721 -12.00 -17.77 8.59
C ARG A 721 -11.38 -19.11 8.96
N TRP A 722 -10.61 -19.16 10.04
CA TRP A 722 -9.98 -20.38 10.51
C TRP A 722 -11.00 -21.45 10.91
N ASP A 723 -12.03 -21.06 11.68
CA ASP A 723 -13.10 -21.96 12.09
C ASP A 723 -13.79 -22.61 10.86
N PHE A 724 -14.07 -21.82 9.82
CA PHE A 724 -14.71 -22.29 8.60
C PHE A 724 -13.80 -23.29 7.84
N LEU A 725 -12.53 -22.96 7.65
CA LEU A 725 -11.59 -23.85 6.96
C LEU A 725 -11.36 -25.15 7.72
N VAL A 726 -11.23 -25.10 9.04
CA VAL A 726 -11.06 -26.28 9.89
C VAL A 726 -12.26 -27.22 9.76
N ARG A 727 -13.49 -26.69 9.82
CA ARG A 727 -14.71 -27.52 9.67
C ARG A 727 -14.79 -28.17 8.30
N HIS A 728 -14.59 -27.42 7.24
CA HIS A 728 -14.91 -27.86 5.88
C HIS A 728 -13.75 -28.53 5.12
N LEU A 729 -12.49 -28.34 5.57
CA LEU A 729 -11.34 -28.95 4.90
C LEU A 729 -10.61 -29.97 5.78
N MET A 730 -10.67 -29.85 7.11
CA MET A 730 -10.05 -30.81 8.03
C MET A 730 -11.04 -31.81 8.64
N ASP A 731 -12.34 -31.61 8.43
CA ASP A 731 -13.42 -32.36 9.08
C ASP A 731 -13.23 -32.43 10.61
N ALA A 732 -12.93 -31.26 11.19
CA ALA A 732 -12.62 -31.12 12.61
C ALA A 732 -13.40 -29.95 13.24
N GLU A 733 -13.73 -30.10 14.54
CA GLU A 733 -14.29 -28.98 15.29
C GLU A 733 -13.18 -28.00 15.71
N PRO A 734 -13.37 -26.69 15.46
CA PRO A 734 -12.47 -25.66 15.92
C PRO A 734 -12.41 -25.60 17.47
N PRO A 735 -11.25 -25.29 18.04
CA PRO A 735 -11.18 -25.06 19.49
C PRO A 735 -11.83 -23.74 19.87
N GLN A 736 -12.24 -23.61 21.14
CA GLN A 736 -12.58 -22.29 21.69
C GLN A 736 -11.26 -21.51 21.88
N HIS A 737 -11.11 -20.46 21.07
CA HIS A 737 -9.93 -19.57 21.13
C HIS A 737 -10.35 -18.13 20.86
N HIS A 738 -9.74 -17.18 21.56
CA HIS A 738 -9.92 -15.75 21.36
C HIS A 738 -8.59 -15.17 20.91
N ILE A 739 -8.53 -14.72 19.64
CA ILE A 739 -7.37 -13.99 19.13
C ILE A 739 -7.31 -12.64 19.81
N THR A 740 -6.12 -12.23 20.24
CA THR A 740 -5.88 -10.94 20.88
C THR A 740 -6.15 -9.80 19.89
N PRO A 741 -7.05 -8.84 20.20
CA PRO A 741 -7.29 -7.72 19.32
C PRO A 741 -6.04 -6.85 19.16
N LEU A 742 -5.83 -6.32 17.95
CA LEU A 742 -4.82 -5.30 17.73
C LEU A 742 -5.20 -4.03 18.49
N VAL A 743 -4.23 -3.44 19.19
CA VAL A 743 -4.41 -2.09 19.74
C VAL A 743 -4.29 -1.11 18.59
N PHE A 744 -5.39 -0.44 18.32
CA PHE A 744 -5.54 0.48 17.22
C PHE A 744 -5.65 1.89 17.80
N ASP A 745 -4.59 2.68 17.65
CA ASP A 745 -4.49 4.05 18.18
C ASP A 745 -4.01 5.04 17.10
N ALA A 746 -3.88 6.30 17.47
CA ALA A 746 -3.43 7.35 16.57
C ALA A 746 -1.99 7.13 16.06
N ASP A 747 -1.12 6.50 16.86
CA ASP A 747 0.26 6.22 16.49
C ASP A 747 0.33 5.12 15.43
N PHE A 748 -0.58 4.16 15.47
CA PHE A 748 -0.73 3.16 14.42
C PHE A 748 -1.12 3.79 13.09
N LEU A 749 -2.08 4.72 13.07
CA LEU A 749 -2.48 5.45 11.85
C LEU A 749 -1.35 6.29 11.28
N ALA A 750 -0.64 7.04 12.13
CA ALA A 750 0.49 7.86 11.70
C ALA A 750 1.64 7.03 11.08
N ALA A 751 1.73 5.74 11.41
CA ALA A 751 2.68 4.81 10.81
C ALA A 751 2.20 4.21 9.47
N TRP A 752 0.89 4.36 9.15
CA TRP A 752 0.27 3.80 7.93
C TRP A 752 0.10 4.84 6.82
N PHE A 753 -0.01 6.11 7.17
CA PHE A 753 -0.11 7.26 6.26
C PHE A 753 1.17 8.11 6.28
#